data_c48595cd337c2e026ffc2d8c59dfe73a
#
_entry.id   c48595cd337c2e026ffc2d8c59dfe73a
#
_cell.length_a   1.000
_cell.length_b   1.000
_cell.length_c   1.000
_cell.angle_alpha   90.00
_cell.angle_beta   90.00
_cell.angle_gamma   90.00
#
_symmetry.space_group_name_H-M   'P 1'
#
loop_
_entity.id
_entity.type
_entity.pdbx_description
1 polymer ?
#
loop_
_entity_poly.entity_id
_entity_poly.type
_entity_poly.pdbx_seq_one_letter_code
_entity_poly.pdbx_strand_id
1 'polypeptide(L)'
;MAMYDGDNSGSSEEDQLEDIHEEALEQFEQSQEVWEENQRRYEQDVKFARMGEQWDDNDAERRRQDGRPMLTVNRLPSFIRQVSNDARQNKPQIKVMPQDSSGDPNTAEVLNGLIKNIENISKADLAYDTAIDCAASGGMGYFRVDVDYSDADTFDMDIRINRILNPLTVYPDANSTAADSSDWNYCFITEMMPLDEFEVAYPDADPIDFNAGSYTDREALWFEDKSVRLAEYWCRKQEEYDIHQLDTGDVVTDEMLDEMQDTLDAMGIQVVKTRKSTKSVVKRYVLNGQEILETDEWEGSFIPVIPVYGEEVYHEGERHFYSLIHFAKDAQRMYNYWRTTTTELVALAPKAPWIGPAGSFDTDLQNWQVANTETLPFLEYDGDVPPQRQPFAGPPAGALQEALNASDDMKSVMGLHDASMGAQSNEISGVAISKRIREGDTSTFHFIDNMSRAIRHAGIVILDLIPHIYSQDRVLRIIGQDEQPQTVRVNAPFQSKEEMLPDHAKDQMEAINSVYDLRVGKYDVVVKAGPSYTTQREEARNSMIALLQAFPQAAQVTGDLVVESMDWPNADAFAKRLKAILPPGVIDEAQDPQAAALAKQVKEMDAVIQQLMAGREAKMAEIQVDREKLGIDSANAETNRLKAETERLKAEVDAEYKRQQLEIDAAKAMQQDPVDDTPVVIKQMELSHDQAKVEIDSALEERKLSIEEAKVAIDQQRLDIERFKAEADASVMVSEAMAPEIDISIVDLANGKDLE
;
A
#
# COMPACT_ATOMS: atom_id res chain seq x y z
N MET A 1 -18.77 20.31 32.32
CA MET A 1 -18.97 21.76 32.30
C MET A 1 -18.62 22.27 33.67
N ALA A 2 -17.36 22.45 33.92
CA ALA A 2 -16.79 23.07 35.09
C ALA A 2 -15.95 24.25 34.60
N MET A 3 -16.37 25.44 34.92
CA MET A 3 -15.64 26.67 34.66
C MET A 3 -14.38 26.64 35.54
N TYR A 4 -13.23 26.64 34.90
CA TYR A 4 -11.98 27.06 35.51
C TYR A 4 -11.84 28.57 35.19
N ASP A 5 -12.19 29.41 36.14
CA ASP A 5 -11.67 30.75 36.21
C ASP A 5 -10.23 30.64 36.73
N GLY A 6 -9.29 30.64 35.82
CA GLY A 6 -7.86 30.66 36.13
C GLY A 6 -7.40 32.11 36.22
N ASP A 7 -7.26 32.59 37.44
CA ASP A 7 -6.53 33.80 37.81
C ASP A 7 -5.03 33.54 37.49
N ASN A 8 -4.57 33.96 36.29
CA ASN A 8 -3.18 33.82 35.86
C ASN A 8 -2.39 35.03 36.38
N SER A 9 -2.08 35.02 37.68
CA SER A 9 -1.19 35.97 38.31
C SER A 9 0.09 35.31 38.81
N GLY A 10 1.14 35.25 37.95
CA GLY A 10 2.53 35.24 38.38
C GLY A 10 3.13 33.90 38.77
N SER A 11 2.95 32.83 37.96
CA SER A 11 3.89 31.72 37.96
C SER A 11 5.17 32.16 37.24
N SER A 12 6.35 31.83 37.79
CA SER A 12 7.62 32.08 37.12
C SER A 12 7.72 31.24 35.86
N GLU A 13 8.52 31.61 34.87
CA GLU A 13 8.77 30.76 33.67
C GLU A 13 9.23 29.34 34.08
N GLU A 14 9.96 29.22 35.16
CA GLU A 14 10.40 27.92 35.72
C GLU A 14 9.23 27.09 36.23
N ASP A 15 8.25 27.67 36.94
CA ASP A 15 7.06 26.95 37.42
C ASP A 15 6.21 26.42 36.23
N GLN A 16 6.15 27.19 35.13
CA GLN A 16 5.42 26.76 33.92
C GLN A 16 6.14 25.61 33.19
N LEU A 17 7.47 25.61 33.16
CA LEU A 17 8.23 24.52 32.55
C LEU A 17 8.15 23.24 33.39
N GLU A 18 8.11 23.34 34.72
CA GLU A 18 7.90 22.19 35.61
C GLU A 18 6.50 21.57 35.37
N ASP A 19 5.45 22.39 35.27
CA ASP A 19 4.09 21.90 34.96
C ASP A 19 4.02 21.18 33.58
N ILE A 20 4.70 21.73 32.57
CA ILE A 20 4.75 21.15 31.22
C ILE A 20 5.56 19.82 31.25
N HIS A 21 6.65 19.78 32.02
CA HIS A 21 7.44 18.56 32.16
C HIS A 21 6.63 17.43 32.82
N GLU A 22 5.90 17.74 33.89
CA GLU A 22 5.04 16.75 34.56
C GLU A 22 3.91 16.25 33.62
N GLU A 23 3.25 17.20 32.88
CA GLU A 23 2.27 16.85 31.84
C GLU A 23 2.86 15.92 30.78
N ALA A 24 4.08 16.22 30.32
CA ALA A 24 4.76 15.41 29.31
C ALA A 24 5.10 14.00 29.81
N LEU A 25 5.56 13.85 31.04
CA LEU A 25 5.84 12.55 31.62
C LEU A 25 4.57 11.69 31.78
N GLU A 26 3.46 12.28 32.22
CA GLU A 26 2.17 11.58 32.30
C GLU A 26 1.65 11.14 30.92
N GLN A 27 1.72 12.01 29.92
CA GLN A 27 1.33 11.71 28.56
C GLN A 27 2.21 10.64 27.91
N PHE A 28 3.52 10.64 28.25
CA PHE A 28 4.46 9.62 27.79
C PHE A 28 4.10 8.23 28.35
N GLU A 29 3.83 8.12 29.65
CA GLU A 29 3.39 6.87 30.29
C GLU A 29 2.09 6.37 29.66
N GLN A 30 1.12 7.24 29.49
CA GLN A 30 -0.16 6.91 28.86
C GLN A 30 0.03 6.41 27.42
N SER A 31 0.85 7.10 26.63
CA SER A 31 1.14 6.68 25.26
C SER A 31 1.85 5.31 25.25
N GLN A 32 2.83 5.11 26.13
CA GLN A 32 3.55 3.86 26.23
C GLN A 32 2.61 2.70 26.55
N GLU A 33 1.70 2.85 27.52
CA GLU A 33 0.73 1.81 27.89
C GLU A 33 -0.17 1.42 26.72
N VAL A 34 -0.76 2.41 26.03
CA VAL A 34 -1.67 2.18 24.90
C VAL A 34 -0.96 1.56 23.69
N TRP A 35 0.29 1.96 23.43
CA TRP A 35 1.03 1.49 22.26
C TRP A 35 1.88 0.24 22.51
N GLU A 36 2.05 -0.21 23.77
CA GLU A 36 2.91 -1.35 24.13
C GLU A 36 2.59 -2.61 23.32
N GLU A 37 1.32 -2.95 23.17
CA GLU A 37 0.94 -4.16 22.43
C GLU A 37 1.24 -4.02 20.93
N ASN A 38 1.02 -2.85 20.34
CA ASN A 38 1.37 -2.59 18.94
C ASN A 38 2.88 -2.63 18.71
N GLN A 39 3.68 -2.05 19.61
CA GLN A 39 5.13 -2.08 19.56
C GLN A 39 5.68 -3.51 19.72
N ARG A 40 5.15 -4.27 20.67
CA ARG A 40 5.52 -5.68 20.87
C ARG A 40 5.20 -6.53 19.63
N ARG A 41 4.02 -6.29 19.02
CA ARG A 41 3.61 -6.98 17.78
C ARG A 41 4.52 -6.62 16.62
N TYR A 42 4.85 -5.34 16.47
CA TYR A 42 5.81 -4.85 15.49
C TYR A 42 7.16 -5.57 15.62
N GLU A 43 7.72 -5.58 16.82
CA GLU A 43 9.01 -6.22 17.08
C GLU A 43 8.99 -7.71 16.74
N GLN A 44 7.95 -8.43 17.17
CA GLN A 44 7.79 -9.85 16.87
C GLN A 44 7.67 -10.11 15.37
N ASP A 45 6.91 -9.31 14.65
CA ASP A 45 6.72 -9.47 13.21
C ASP A 45 8.01 -9.20 12.43
N VAL A 46 8.75 -8.16 12.81
CA VAL A 46 10.06 -7.82 12.21
C VAL A 46 11.10 -8.90 12.50
N LYS A 47 11.22 -9.39 13.75
CA LYS A 47 12.11 -10.50 14.11
C LYS A 47 11.77 -11.75 13.29
N PHE A 48 10.51 -12.08 13.20
CA PHE A 48 10.02 -13.23 12.44
C PHE A 48 10.30 -13.09 10.93
N ALA A 49 9.96 -11.95 10.32
CA ALA A 49 10.05 -11.76 8.89
C ALA A 49 11.46 -11.42 8.39
N ARG A 50 12.22 -10.61 9.14
CA ARG A 50 13.49 -10.05 8.67
C ARG A 50 14.72 -10.72 9.30
N MET A 51 14.64 -11.09 10.59
CA MET A 51 15.78 -11.70 11.29
C MET A 51 15.75 -13.22 11.25
N GLY A 52 14.64 -13.82 10.81
CA GLY A 52 14.53 -15.28 10.62
C GLY A 52 14.25 -16.05 11.92
N GLU A 53 13.80 -15.38 12.96
CA GLU A 53 13.39 -15.98 14.24
C GLU A 53 12.01 -16.64 14.10
N GLN A 54 11.96 -17.75 13.34
CA GLN A 54 10.70 -18.41 12.93
C GLN A 54 10.40 -19.69 13.70
N TRP A 55 11.30 -20.13 14.54
CA TRP A 55 11.13 -21.32 15.39
C TRP A 55 10.76 -20.87 16.80
N ASP A 56 9.84 -21.60 17.43
CA ASP A 56 9.59 -21.43 18.84
C ASP A 56 10.82 -21.81 19.67
N ASP A 57 11.15 -21.03 20.68
CA ASP A 57 12.38 -21.20 21.48
C ASP A 57 12.47 -22.59 22.09
N ASN A 58 11.35 -23.12 22.61
CA ASN A 58 11.29 -24.45 23.22
C ASN A 58 11.55 -25.56 22.19
N ASP A 59 10.99 -25.42 20.98
CA ASP A 59 11.18 -26.37 19.90
C ASP A 59 12.60 -26.26 19.32
N ALA A 60 13.14 -25.06 19.20
CA ALA A 60 14.49 -24.81 18.78
C ALA A 60 15.51 -25.42 19.74
N GLU A 61 15.32 -25.23 21.04
CA GLU A 61 16.20 -25.81 22.05
C GLU A 61 16.16 -27.33 22.07
N ARG A 62 14.96 -27.93 22.05
CA ARG A 62 14.76 -29.37 21.98
C ARG A 62 15.45 -30.00 20.76
N ARG A 63 15.27 -29.39 19.59
CA ARG A 63 15.92 -29.85 18.35
C ARG A 63 17.43 -29.71 18.39
N ARG A 64 17.96 -28.66 19.02
CA ARG A 64 19.39 -28.45 19.25
C ARG A 64 19.98 -29.53 20.14
N GLN A 65 19.29 -29.86 21.24
CA GLN A 65 19.70 -30.92 22.17
C GLN A 65 19.70 -32.30 21.49
N ASP A 66 18.70 -32.56 20.64
CA ASP A 66 18.59 -33.82 19.88
C ASP A 66 19.54 -33.87 18.66
N GLY A 67 20.27 -32.82 18.36
CA GLY A 67 21.12 -32.71 17.16
C GLY A 67 20.35 -32.74 15.85
N ARG A 68 19.07 -32.37 15.87
CA ARG A 68 18.19 -32.38 14.69
C ARG A 68 18.30 -31.08 13.90
N PRO A 69 18.18 -31.12 12.58
CA PRO A 69 18.28 -29.92 11.74
C PRO A 69 17.10 -28.97 12.00
N MET A 70 17.37 -27.66 11.85
CA MET A 70 16.37 -26.61 11.81
C MET A 70 16.64 -25.77 10.56
N LEU A 71 15.75 -25.86 9.58
CA LEU A 71 15.86 -25.10 8.35
C LEU A 71 14.85 -23.95 8.39
N THR A 72 15.32 -22.72 8.21
CA THR A 72 14.49 -21.56 8.02
C THR A 72 14.53 -21.16 6.55
N VAL A 73 13.49 -21.49 5.81
CA VAL A 73 13.30 -21.07 4.41
C VAL A 73 12.32 -19.90 4.42
N ASN A 74 12.85 -18.72 4.71
CA ASN A 74 12.04 -17.52 4.87
C ASN A 74 11.53 -17.00 3.52
N ARG A 75 10.23 -17.11 3.27
CA ARG A 75 9.55 -16.60 2.06
C ARG A 75 8.95 -15.23 2.21
N LEU A 76 8.73 -14.76 3.45
CA LEU A 76 8.02 -13.51 3.76
C LEU A 76 8.68 -12.27 3.17
N PRO A 77 10.02 -12.12 3.14
CA PRO A 77 10.64 -10.93 2.56
C PRO A 77 10.30 -10.69 1.09
N SER A 78 9.96 -11.75 0.33
CA SER A 78 9.56 -11.60 -1.07
C SER A 78 8.20 -10.93 -1.19
N PHE A 79 7.26 -11.23 -0.30
CA PHE A 79 5.92 -10.65 -0.26
C PHE A 79 5.97 -9.19 0.22
N ILE A 80 6.75 -8.91 1.27
CA ILE A 80 6.94 -7.52 1.75
C ILE A 80 7.54 -6.66 0.62
N ARG A 81 8.57 -7.15 -0.07
CA ARG A 81 9.18 -6.44 -1.20
C ARG A 81 8.21 -6.21 -2.36
N GLN A 82 7.25 -7.11 -2.58
CA GLN A 82 6.23 -6.90 -3.59
C GLN A 82 5.43 -5.64 -3.27
N VAL A 83 4.88 -5.52 -2.05
CA VAL A 83 4.09 -4.36 -1.63
C VAL A 83 4.93 -3.08 -1.64
N SER A 84 6.15 -3.11 -1.11
CA SER A 84 7.05 -1.94 -1.12
C SER A 84 7.41 -1.52 -2.55
N ASN A 85 7.62 -2.47 -3.48
CA ASN A 85 7.93 -2.15 -4.87
C ASN A 85 6.70 -1.63 -5.63
N ASP A 86 5.51 -2.14 -5.35
CA ASP A 86 4.27 -1.64 -5.95
C ASP A 86 4.01 -0.19 -5.54
N ALA A 87 4.27 0.15 -4.27
CA ALA A 87 4.20 1.52 -3.80
C ALA A 87 5.24 2.43 -4.49
N ARG A 88 6.47 1.93 -4.70
CA ARG A 88 7.53 2.65 -5.44
C ARG A 88 7.16 2.92 -6.90
N GLN A 89 6.47 1.98 -7.55
CA GLN A 89 6.03 2.16 -8.94
C GLN A 89 4.85 3.11 -9.06
N ASN A 90 3.94 3.10 -8.10
CA ASN A 90 2.73 3.90 -8.08
C ASN A 90 2.84 5.07 -7.09
N LYS A 91 3.95 5.82 -7.12
CA LYS A 91 4.19 6.92 -6.18
C LYS A 91 3.04 7.92 -6.18
N PRO A 92 2.40 8.15 -5.01
CA PRO A 92 1.41 9.21 -4.88
C PRO A 92 2.10 10.57 -5.05
N GLN A 93 1.50 11.45 -5.84
CA GLN A 93 2.01 12.81 -6.06
C GLN A 93 1.11 13.83 -5.35
N ILE A 94 1.72 14.72 -4.61
CA ILE A 94 1.02 15.84 -3.98
C ILE A 94 0.62 16.83 -5.08
N LYS A 95 -0.66 17.22 -5.09
CA LYS A 95 -1.17 18.25 -5.99
C LYS A 95 -1.96 19.29 -5.22
N VAL A 96 -1.53 20.54 -5.29
CA VAL A 96 -2.21 21.70 -4.71
C VAL A 96 -3.20 22.25 -5.73
N MET A 97 -4.40 22.57 -5.25
CA MET A 97 -5.47 23.18 -6.04
C MET A 97 -6.06 24.36 -5.28
N PRO A 98 -6.52 25.43 -5.95
CA PRO A 98 -7.28 26.48 -5.29
C PRO A 98 -8.55 25.90 -4.64
N GLN A 99 -8.82 26.28 -3.40
CA GLN A 99 -10.01 25.86 -2.66
C GLN A 99 -11.23 26.70 -3.03
N ASP A 100 -11.02 28.00 -3.26
CA ASP A 100 -12.06 28.97 -3.58
C ASP A 100 -11.57 30.00 -4.61
N SER A 101 -12.39 31.03 -4.85
CA SER A 101 -12.07 32.11 -5.79
C SER A 101 -10.95 33.05 -5.32
N SER A 102 -10.44 32.90 -4.09
CA SER A 102 -9.30 33.68 -3.58
C SER A 102 -7.95 33.05 -4.00
N GLY A 103 -7.94 31.77 -4.38
CA GLY A 103 -6.75 31.06 -4.85
C GLY A 103 -6.47 31.29 -6.32
N ASP A 104 -5.25 31.76 -6.63
CA ASP A 104 -4.78 31.90 -8.03
C ASP A 104 -4.24 30.55 -8.57
N PRO A 105 -4.71 30.07 -9.73
CA PRO A 105 -4.20 28.86 -10.37
C PRO A 105 -2.69 28.88 -10.64
N ASN A 106 -2.11 30.06 -10.96
CA ASN A 106 -0.67 30.18 -11.22
C ASN A 106 0.14 30.02 -9.93
N THR A 107 -0.34 30.59 -8.81
CA THR A 107 0.26 30.39 -7.49
C THR A 107 0.17 28.92 -7.07
N ALA A 108 -0.95 28.24 -7.36
CA ALA A 108 -1.08 26.80 -7.12
C ALA A 108 -0.03 25.98 -7.93
N GLU A 109 0.30 26.40 -9.16
CA GLU A 109 1.34 25.77 -9.96
C GLU A 109 2.74 25.97 -9.35
N VAL A 110 3.02 27.18 -8.85
CA VAL A 110 4.27 27.48 -8.14
C VAL A 110 4.37 26.64 -6.85
N LEU A 111 3.30 26.54 -6.06
CA LEU A 111 3.25 25.70 -4.86
C LEU A 111 3.48 24.23 -5.18
N ASN A 112 2.88 23.72 -6.25
CA ASN A 112 3.13 22.36 -6.74
C ASN A 112 4.60 22.14 -7.09
N GLY A 113 5.19 23.10 -7.80
CA GLY A 113 6.60 23.04 -8.18
C GLY A 113 7.55 23.15 -6.98
N LEU A 114 7.18 23.93 -5.96
CA LEU A 114 7.96 24.08 -4.74
C LEU A 114 7.91 22.79 -3.91
N ILE A 115 6.73 22.20 -3.72
CA ILE A 115 6.59 20.92 -2.98
C ILE A 115 7.41 19.81 -3.66
N LYS A 116 7.36 19.70 -4.98
CA LYS A 116 8.22 18.75 -5.72
C LYS A 116 9.71 19.02 -5.50
N ASN A 117 10.11 20.29 -5.43
CA ASN A 117 11.50 20.63 -5.13
C ASN A 117 11.89 20.24 -3.71
N ILE A 118 11.00 20.45 -2.71
CA ILE A 118 11.18 20.01 -1.33
C ILE A 118 11.36 18.49 -1.28
N GLU A 119 10.48 17.73 -1.92
CA GLU A 119 10.59 16.26 -2.01
C GLU A 119 11.92 15.83 -2.65
N ASN A 120 12.33 16.49 -3.72
CA ASN A 120 13.58 16.16 -4.43
C ASN A 120 14.84 16.47 -3.59
N ILE A 121 14.93 17.65 -2.98
CA ILE A 121 16.07 18.05 -2.16
C ILE A 121 16.18 17.15 -0.92
N SER A 122 15.06 16.85 -0.27
CA SER A 122 14.97 15.98 0.90
C SER A 122 15.24 14.52 0.58
N LYS A 123 15.22 14.12 -0.71
CA LYS A 123 15.17 12.71 -1.12
C LYS A 123 14.01 11.99 -0.41
N ALA A 124 12.83 12.60 -0.43
CA ALA A 124 11.65 12.14 0.29
C ALA A 124 11.27 10.69 -0.05
N ASP A 125 11.65 10.21 -1.23
CA ASP A 125 11.52 8.80 -1.63
C ASP A 125 12.09 7.84 -0.59
N LEU A 126 13.23 8.16 0.04
CA LEU A 126 13.84 7.31 1.06
C LEU A 126 13.01 7.28 2.36
N ALA A 127 12.38 8.40 2.71
CA ALA A 127 11.50 8.49 3.86
C ALA A 127 10.22 7.68 3.63
N TYR A 128 9.60 7.87 2.48
CA TYR A 128 8.39 7.15 2.07
C TYR A 128 8.61 5.64 1.95
N ASP A 129 9.70 5.23 1.30
CA ASP A 129 10.08 3.83 1.13
C ASP A 129 10.36 3.15 2.48
N THR A 130 11.00 3.87 3.42
CA THR A 130 11.27 3.35 4.76
C THR A 130 9.96 3.17 5.54
N ALA A 131 9.09 4.18 5.51
CA ALA A 131 7.83 4.14 6.25
C ALA A 131 6.90 3.00 5.77
N ILE A 132 6.75 2.83 4.47
CA ILE A 132 5.91 1.73 3.93
C ILE A 132 6.53 0.36 4.15
N ASP A 133 7.87 0.23 4.08
CA ASP A 133 8.54 -1.04 4.38
C ASP A 133 8.38 -1.43 5.85
N CYS A 134 8.44 -0.45 6.77
CA CYS A 134 8.14 -0.64 8.18
C CYS A 134 6.66 -1.02 8.40
N ALA A 135 5.73 -0.33 7.77
CA ALA A 135 4.30 -0.64 7.85
C ALA A 135 3.98 -2.05 7.34
N ALA A 136 4.54 -2.44 6.20
CA ALA A 136 4.35 -3.78 5.65
C ALA A 136 5.01 -4.88 6.50
N SER A 137 6.14 -4.58 7.17
CA SER A 137 6.90 -5.56 7.96
C SER A 137 6.40 -5.70 9.39
N GLY A 138 5.94 -4.60 10.01
CA GLY A 138 5.60 -4.56 11.44
C GLY A 138 4.24 -3.93 11.75
N GLY A 139 3.55 -3.35 10.75
CA GLY A 139 2.22 -2.74 10.92
C GLY A 139 2.23 -1.23 11.09
N MET A 140 3.37 -0.58 11.31
CA MET A 140 3.48 0.87 11.45
C MET A 140 4.85 1.38 10.99
N GLY A 141 4.85 2.54 10.38
CA GLY A 141 6.04 3.27 9.96
C GLY A 141 5.80 4.76 10.08
N TYR A 142 6.86 5.55 10.15
CA TYR A 142 6.76 7.00 10.32
C TYR A 142 7.79 7.71 9.45
N PHE A 143 7.47 8.95 9.10
CA PHE A 143 8.41 9.93 8.59
C PHE A 143 8.04 11.31 9.16
N ARG A 144 8.92 12.29 9.04
CA ARG A 144 8.70 13.61 9.62
C ARG A 144 9.01 14.72 8.63
N VAL A 145 8.34 15.84 8.80
CA VAL A 145 8.66 17.11 8.15
C VAL A 145 9.47 17.93 9.12
N ASP A 146 10.62 18.40 8.70
CA ASP A 146 11.51 19.24 9.49
C ASP A 146 11.79 20.56 8.76
N VAL A 147 12.31 21.52 9.49
CA VAL A 147 12.82 22.78 8.95
C VAL A 147 14.30 22.87 9.31
N ASP A 148 15.15 23.11 8.30
CA ASP A 148 16.59 23.19 8.49
C ASP A 148 17.17 24.30 7.62
N TYR A 149 18.34 24.80 7.96
CA TYR A 149 19.03 25.79 7.13
C TYR A 149 19.29 25.24 5.72
N SER A 150 19.09 26.08 4.72
CA SER A 150 19.27 25.65 3.32
C SER A 150 20.75 25.34 3.02
N ASP A 151 21.67 26.09 3.62
CA ASP A 151 23.13 25.89 3.54
C ASP A 151 23.80 26.43 4.84
N ALA A 152 25.01 25.99 5.12
CA ALA A 152 25.76 26.36 6.30
C ALA A 152 26.06 27.86 6.40
N ASP A 153 26.04 28.58 5.28
CA ASP A 153 26.45 29.99 5.17
C ASP A 153 25.21 30.95 5.05
N THR A 154 23.98 30.44 5.21
CA THR A 154 22.78 31.26 5.10
C THR A 154 21.88 31.17 6.32
N PHE A 155 21.04 32.19 6.50
CA PHE A 155 19.92 32.14 7.46
C PHE A 155 18.60 31.70 6.85
N ASP A 156 18.63 31.38 5.56
CA ASP A 156 17.45 30.87 4.86
C ASP A 156 17.14 29.46 5.31
N MET A 157 15.91 29.20 5.66
CA MET A 157 15.42 27.89 6.03
C MET A 157 14.72 27.20 4.85
N ASP A 158 14.84 25.90 4.79
CA ASP A 158 14.13 25.03 3.85
C ASP A 158 13.36 23.94 4.60
N ILE A 159 12.19 23.61 4.08
CA ILE A 159 11.41 22.47 4.56
C ILE A 159 12.06 21.18 4.05
N ARG A 160 12.20 20.19 4.95
CA ARG A 160 12.80 18.89 4.69
C ARG A 160 11.83 17.76 5.06
N ILE A 161 11.94 16.64 4.37
CA ILE A 161 11.20 15.41 4.69
C ILE A 161 12.24 14.37 5.09
N ASN A 162 12.22 13.99 6.37
CA ASN A 162 13.19 13.08 6.96
C ASN A 162 12.56 11.74 7.32
N ARG A 163 13.35 10.68 7.21
CA ARG A 163 12.92 9.33 7.57
C ARG A 163 13.08 9.07 9.06
N ILE A 164 12.14 8.33 9.64
CA ILE A 164 12.30 7.73 10.97
C ILE A 164 12.64 6.25 10.74
N LEU A 165 13.85 5.85 11.12
CA LEU A 165 14.36 4.50 10.88
C LEU A 165 13.75 3.46 11.81
N ASN A 166 13.52 3.83 13.05
CA ASN A 166 12.97 2.94 14.07
C ASN A 166 11.58 3.43 14.51
N PRO A 167 10.50 2.80 14.03
CA PRO A 167 9.14 3.19 14.45
C PRO A 167 8.87 3.00 15.95
N LEU A 168 9.64 2.18 16.64
CA LEU A 168 9.49 1.94 18.08
C LEU A 168 9.94 3.12 18.95
N THR A 169 10.60 4.13 18.36
CA THR A 169 10.97 5.36 19.05
C THR A 169 9.86 6.40 19.09
N VAL A 170 8.79 6.19 18.32
CA VAL A 170 7.66 7.12 18.21
C VAL A 170 6.52 6.68 19.13
N TYR A 171 6.05 7.59 19.96
CA TYR A 171 4.92 7.41 20.87
C TYR A 171 3.85 8.44 20.53
N PRO A 172 2.83 8.05 19.71
CA PRO A 172 1.76 8.94 19.30
C PRO A 172 0.75 9.22 20.40
N ASP A 173 -0.13 10.21 20.18
CA ASP A 173 -1.25 10.50 21.05
C ASP A 173 -2.12 9.25 21.31
N ALA A 174 -2.28 8.89 22.57
CA ALA A 174 -3.08 7.75 23.01
C ALA A 174 -4.56 7.85 22.63
N ASN A 175 -5.07 9.07 22.46
CA ASN A 175 -6.48 9.36 22.18
C ASN A 175 -6.77 9.57 20.68
N SER A 176 -5.77 9.43 19.82
CA SER A 176 -5.93 9.61 18.38
C SER A 176 -6.88 8.58 17.76
N THR A 177 -7.76 9.06 16.89
CA THR A 177 -8.71 8.24 16.13
C THR A 177 -8.58 8.43 14.61
N ALA A 178 -7.85 9.46 14.16
CA ALA A 178 -7.62 9.71 12.75
C ALA A 178 -6.70 8.65 12.12
N ALA A 179 -6.84 8.46 10.81
CA ALA A 179 -5.99 7.57 10.05
C ALA A 179 -4.60 8.17 9.76
N ASP A 180 -4.41 9.42 10.11
CA ASP A 180 -3.19 10.22 10.01
C ASP A 180 -2.92 10.92 11.35
N SER A 181 -1.96 11.84 11.40
CA SER A 181 -1.65 12.61 12.62
C SER A 181 -2.43 13.92 12.76
N SER A 182 -3.50 14.12 12.02
CA SER A 182 -4.25 15.39 12.00
C SER A 182 -4.93 15.73 13.32
N ASP A 183 -5.30 14.72 14.11
CA ASP A 183 -5.95 14.85 15.42
C ASP A 183 -4.98 14.76 16.61
N TRP A 184 -3.69 14.54 16.38
CA TRP A 184 -2.73 14.44 17.47
C TRP A 184 -2.61 15.75 18.26
N ASN A 185 -2.68 15.64 19.58
CA ASN A 185 -2.40 16.73 20.48
C ASN A 185 -0.98 16.66 21.03
N TYR A 186 -0.38 15.49 21.06
CA TYR A 186 1.01 15.30 21.42
C TYR A 186 1.64 14.11 20.68
N CYS A 187 2.96 14.11 20.62
CA CYS A 187 3.75 13.00 20.11
C CYS A 187 5.15 13.05 20.70
N PHE A 188 5.73 11.89 21.00
CA PHE A 188 7.12 11.79 21.44
C PHE A 188 7.95 11.04 20.41
N ILE A 189 9.19 11.50 20.21
CA ILE A 189 10.24 10.76 19.52
C ILE A 189 11.40 10.59 20.49
N THR A 190 11.74 9.34 20.81
CA THR A 190 12.75 9.04 21.83
C THR A 190 14.06 8.59 21.20
N GLU A 191 15.17 8.99 21.83
CA GLU A 191 16.51 8.55 21.48
C GLU A 191 17.26 8.15 22.76
N MET A 192 18.11 7.11 22.68
CA MET A 192 18.99 6.72 23.77
C MET A 192 20.37 7.30 23.51
N MET A 193 20.74 8.31 24.29
CA MET A 193 22.05 8.98 24.20
C MET A 193 23.01 8.43 25.26
N PRO A 194 24.23 8.01 24.90
CA PRO A 194 25.26 7.66 25.91
C PRO A 194 25.53 8.82 26.89
N LEU A 195 25.72 8.49 28.17
CA LEU A 195 25.95 9.48 29.23
C LEU A 195 27.10 10.43 28.91
N ASP A 196 28.19 9.89 28.35
CA ASP A 196 29.37 10.70 28.00
C ASP A 196 29.04 11.75 26.90
N GLU A 197 28.15 11.43 25.97
CA GLU A 197 27.68 12.36 24.93
C GLU A 197 26.66 13.35 25.50
N PHE A 198 25.80 12.90 26.40
CA PHE A 198 24.83 13.75 27.08
C PHE A 198 25.51 14.85 27.90
N GLU A 199 26.53 14.51 28.71
CA GLU A 199 27.27 15.47 29.50
C GLU A 199 28.00 16.51 28.64
N VAL A 200 28.35 16.18 27.41
CA VAL A 200 28.98 17.13 26.47
C VAL A 200 27.94 18.03 25.81
N ALA A 201 26.78 17.48 25.46
CA ALA A 201 25.70 18.21 24.80
C ALA A 201 24.97 19.15 25.78
N TYR A 202 24.73 18.67 27.00
CA TYR A 202 23.98 19.37 28.06
C TYR A 202 24.76 19.41 29.37
N PRO A 203 25.85 20.24 29.48
CA PRO A 203 26.77 20.24 30.62
C PRO A 203 26.13 20.73 31.92
N ASP A 204 25.03 21.46 31.85
CA ASP A 204 24.33 22.02 33.01
C ASP A 204 23.12 21.20 33.43
N ALA A 205 22.81 20.11 32.72
CA ALA A 205 21.62 19.27 32.94
C ALA A 205 21.95 18.04 33.80
N ASP A 206 21.00 17.68 34.66
CA ASP A 206 21.12 16.49 35.51
C ASP A 206 20.51 15.25 34.78
N PRO A 207 21.32 14.22 34.51
CA PRO A 207 20.83 13.01 33.84
C PRO A 207 19.90 12.17 34.72
N ILE A 208 20.07 12.24 36.05
CA ILE A 208 19.29 11.49 37.06
C ILE A 208 19.40 12.19 38.43
N ASP A 209 18.30 12.21 39.19
CA ASP A 209 18.33 12.55 40.62
C ASP A 209 18.85 11.37 41.46
N PHE A 210 20.16 11.32 41.68
CA PHE A 210 20.80 10.34 42.58
C PHE A 210 20.40 10.47 44.05
N ASN A 211 19.67 11.52 44.45
CA ASN A 211 19.30 11.76 45.85
C ASN A 211 18.01 11.03 46.27
N ALA A 212 17.23 10.57 45.34
CA ALA A 212 15.97 9.85 45.57
C ALA A 212 16.17 8.37 45.90
N GLY A 213 17.02 7.95 46.74
CA GLY A 213 17.34 6.63 47.33
C GLY A 213 16.48 5.37 47.02
N SER A 214 15.58 5.46 46.09
CA SER A 214 14.73 4.39 45.56
C SER A 214 14.37 4.75 44.11
N TYR A 215 14.92 4.00 43.15
CA TYR A 215 14.48 4.10 41.77
C TYR A 215 12.99 3.79 41.73
N THR A 216 12.17 4.73 41.25
CA THR A 216 10.81 4.46 40.86
C THR A 216 10.80 3.76 39.49
N ASP A 217 9.75 3.01 39.19
CA ASP A 217 9.62 2.38 37.87
C ASP A 217 9.69 3.43 36.74
N ARG A 218 9.30 4.68 37.02
CA ARG A 218 9.35 5.82 36.13
C ARG A 218 10.79 6.24 35.78
N GLU A 219 11.69 6.31 36.76
CA GLU A 219 13.11 6.68 36.53
C GLU A 219 13.84 5.60 35.72
N ALA A 220 13.48 4.32 35.89
CA ALA A 220 14.04 3.22 35.13
C ALA A 220 13.71 3.31 33.61
N LEU A 221 12.65 4.00 33.23
CA LEU A 221 12.31 4.24 31.83
C LEU A 221 13.22 5.23 31.13
N TRP A 222 13.79 6.18 31.88
CA TRP A 222 14.57 7.29 31.36
C TRP A 222 16.09 7.09 31.41
N PHE A 223 16.54 6.05 32.08
CA PHE A 223 17.97 5.73 32.19
C PHE A 223 18.21 4.21 32.11
N GLU A 224 18.99 3.78 31.14
CA GLU A 224 19.32 2.36 30.96
C GLU A 224 20.80 2.21 30.56
N ASP A 225 21.52 1.29 31.21
CA ASP A 225 22.90 0.88 30.88
C ASP A 225 23.89 2.05 30.60
N LYS A 226 23.86 3.16 31.37
CA LYS A 226 24.64 4.39 31.17
C LYS A 226 24.23 5.20 29.93
N SER A 227 23.00 5.05 29.49
CA SER A 227 22.41 5.89 28.46
C SER A 227 21.19 6.62 29.03
N VAL A 228 21.06 7.89 28.69
CA VAL A 228 19.94 8.75 29.05
C VAL A 228 18.93 8.71 27.88
N ARG A 229 17.65 8.50 28.19
CA ARG A 229 16.60 8.68 27.20
C ARG A 229 16.29 10.15 27.06
N LEU A 230 16.43 10.66 25.85
CA LEU A 230 15.92 11.96 25.44
C LEU A 230 14.62 11.76 24.70
N ALA A 231 13.68 12.66 24.89
CA ALA A 231 12.43 12.67 24.15
C ALA A 231 12.21 14.06 23.55
N GLU A 232 12.00 14.10 22.23
CA GLU A 232 11.36 15.23 21.59
C GLU A 232 9.85 15.15 21.86
N TYR A 233 9.35 16.04 22.67
CA TYR A 233 7.93 16.18 22.97
C TYR A 233 7.31 17.27 22.11
N TRP A 234 6.46 16.87 21.21
CA TRP A 234 5.66 17.76 20.40
C TRP A 234 4.27 17.90 21.03
N CYS A 235 3.88 19.12 21.37
CA CYS A 235 2.54 19.36 21.90
C CYS A 235 1.80 20.43 21.10
N ARG A 236 0.51 20.21 20.86
CA ARG A 236 -0.40 21.12 20.17
C ARG A 236 -1.43 21.62 21.15
N LYS A 237 -1.43 22.93 21.40
CA LYS A 237 -2.42 23.58 22.25
C LYS A 237 -3.29 24.52 21.39
N GLN A 238 -4.53 24.69 21.79
CA GLN A 238 -5.43 25.63 21.12
C GLN A 238 -5.45 26.92 21.93
N GLU A 239 -5.06 28.00 21.29
CA GLU A 239 -5.10 29.34 21.87
C GLU A 239 -6.29 30.14 21.29
N GLU A 240 -7.03 30.80 22.15
CA GLU A 240 -8.08 31.72 21.72
C GLU A 240 -7.48 33.07 21.37
N TYR A 241 -7.88 33.64 20.23
CA TYR A 241 -7.52 34.98 19.79
C TYR A 241 -8.71 35.67 19.15
N ASP A 242 -8.71 36.99 19.11
CA ASP A 242 -9.79 37.75 18.50
C ASP A 242 -9.45 38.05 17.03
N ILE A 243 -10.45 37.91 16.16
CA ILE A 243 -10.39 38.31 14.75
C ILE A 243 -11.34 39.47 14.51
N HIS A 244 -10.88 40.45 13.75
CA HIS A 244 -11.58 41.69 13.46
C HIS A 244 -11.90 41.79 11.98
N GLN A 245 -13.16 42.02 11.68
CA GLN A 245 -13.59 42.31 10.31
C GLN A 245 -13.58 43.82 10.10
N LEU A 246 -12.79 44.24 9.11
CA LEU A 246 -12.72 45.65 8.68
C LEU A 246 -13.91 45.99 7.77
N ASP A 247 -14.18 47.28 7.60
CA ASP A 247 -15.23 47.80 6.70
C ASP A 247 -14.90 47.53 5.21
N THR A 248 -13.65 47.26 4.87
CA THR A 248 -13.21 46.75 3.57
C THR A 248 -13.66 45.32 3.28
N GLY A 249 -14.09 44.58 4.33
CA GLY A 249 -14.43 43.17 4.25
C GLY A 249 -13.29 42.25 4.64
N ASP A 250 -12.08 42.75 4.80
CA ASP A 250 -10.90 42.00 5.21
C ASP A 250 -10.98 41.57 6.67
N VAL A 251 -10.33 40.47 7.02
CA VAL A 251 -10.28 39.97 8.40
C VAL A 251 -8.82 40.00 8.85
N VAL A 252 -8.58 40.62 9.98
CA VAL A 252 -7.25 40.78 10.61
C VAL A 252 -7.27 40.19 12.03
N THR A 253 -6.10 39.76 12.51
CA THR A 253 -5.91 39.32 13.90
C THR A 253 -5.61 40.53 14.81
N ASP A 254 -5.68 40.35 16.15
CA ASP A 254 -5.28 41.37 17.12
C ASP A 254 -3.88 41.90 16.84
N GLU A 255 -2.93 41.02 16.62
CA GLU A 255 -1.51 41.38 16.35
C GLU A 255 -1.40 42.24 15.09
N MET A 256 -2.06 41.82 13.98
CA MET A 256 -2.07 42.59 12.74
C MET A 256 -2.83 43.95 12.89
N LEU A 257 -3.84 43.95 13.73
CA LEU A 257 -4.59 45.19 14.00
C LEU A 257 -3.71 46.20 14.71
N ASP A 258 -2.94 45.76 15.73
CA ASP A 258 -2.04 46.62 16.49
C ASP A 258 -0.88 47.13 15.61
N GLU A 259 -0.30 46.25 14.77
CA GLU A 259 0.79 46.65 13.83
C GLU A 259 0.31 47.63 12.75
N MET A 260 -0.94 47.50 12.30
CA MET A 260 -1.50 48.31 11.21
C MET A 260 -2.34 49.46 11.69
N GLN A 261 -2.51 49.69 13.00
CA GLN A 261 -3.41 50.65 13.57
C GLN A 261 -3.20 52.07 13.03
N ASP A 262 -1.94 52.55 13.00
CA ASP A 262 -1.59 53.85 12.45
C ASP A 262 -1.96 53.99 10.95
N THR A 263 -1.85 52.91 10.20
CA THR A 263 -2.17 52.89 8.76
C THR A 263 -3.67 52.83 8.53
N LEU A 264 -4.39 52.07 9.33
CA LEU A 264 -5.86 51.95 9.26
C LEU A 264 -6.54 53.28 9.66
N ASP A 265 -6.02 53.93 10.69
CA ASP A 265 -6.49 55.25 11.12
C ASP A 265 -6.22 56.33 10.05
N ALA A 266 -5.08 56.28 9.37
CA ALA A 266 -4.76 57.20 8.28
C ALA A 266 -5.68 57.00 7.05
N MET A 267 -6.11 55.76 6.81
CA MET A 267 -7.03 55.40 5.71
C MET A 267 -8.51 55.52 6.11
N GLY A 268 -8.83 55.73 7.42
CA GLY A 268 -10.19 55.83 7.93
C GLY A 268 -10.94 54.52 7.95
N ILE A 269 -10.25 53.39 7.96
CA ILE A 269 -10.80 52.03 8.00
C ILE A 269 -11.14 51.67 9.44
N GLN A 270 -12.35 51.13 9.67
CA GLN A 270 -12.84 50.81 11.02
C GLN A 270 -13.16 49.33 11.17
N VAL A 271 -13.01 48.80 12.38
CA VAL A 271 -13.45 47.45 12.75
C VAL A 271 -14.96 47.42 12.84
N VAL A 272 -15.58 46.59 12.03
CA VAL A 272 -17.05 46.42 11.98
C VAL A 272 -17.51 45.35 12.95
N LYS A 273 -16.73 44.28 13.11
CA LYS A 273 -17.15 43.11 13.88
C LYS A 273 -15.94 42.38 14.45
N THR A 274 -16.03 41.93 15.70
CA THR A 274 -15.02 41.11 16.38
C THR A 274 -15.60 39.75 16.73
N ARG A 275 -14.82 38.69 16.59
CA ARG A 275 -15.19 37.31 16.94
C ARG A 275 -14.01 36.57 17.50
N LYS A 276 -14.21 35.81 18.58
CA LYS A 276 -13.23 34.86 19.07
C LYS A 276 -13.04 33.72 18.08
N SER A 277 -11.80 33.37 17.84
CA SER A 277 -11.34 32.25 17.03
C SER A 277 -10.33 31.47 17.82
N THR A 278 -10.01 30.24 17.38
CA THR A 278 -8.98 29.40 17.99
C THR A 278 -7.90 29.15 16.98
N LYS A 279 -6.65 29.27 17.41
CA LYS A 279 -5.43 28.97 16.66
C LYS A 279 -4.78 27.75 17.29
N SER A 280 -4.34 26.80 16.48
CA SER A 280 -3.49 25.70 16.94
C SER A 280 -2.05 26.19 16.99
N VAL A 281 -1.43 26.10 18.14
CA VAL A 281 0.00 26.39 18.35
C VAL A 281 0.70 25.09 18.70
N VAL A 282 1.77 24.81 17.99
CA VAL A 282 2.60 23.61 18.23
C VAL A 282 3.93 24.03 18.81
N LYS A 283 4.35 23.38 19.88
CA LYS A 283 5.65 23.59 20.51
C LYS A 283 6.43 22.29 20.57
N ARG A 284 7.74 22.37 20.44
CA ARG A 284 8.68 21.27 20.59
C ARG A 284 9.49 21.50 21.86
N TYR A 285 9.55 20.47 22.67
CA TYR A 285 10.41 20.42 23.84
C TYR A 285 11.33 19.21 23.71
N VAL A 286 12.60 19.38 24.04
CA VAL A 286 13.50 18.26 24.27
C VAL A 286 13.62 18.08 25.76
N LEU A 287 13.33 16.90 26.27
CA LEU A 287 13.29 16.61 27.69
C LEU A 287 13.97 15.28 28.02
N ASN A 288 14.43 15.16 29.23
CA ASN A 288 14.81 13.91 29.87
C ASN A 288 13.84 13.60 31.02
N GLY A 289 14.13 12.60 31.83
CA GLY A 289 13.27 12.22 32.98
C GLY A 289 13.25 13.25 34.11
N GLN A 290 14.07 14.31 34.08
CA GLN A 290 14.25 15.29 35.14
C GLN A 290 13.84 16.70 34.78
N GLU A 291 14.11 17.12 33.57
CA GLU A 291 13.93 18.51 33.15
C GLU A 291 13.72 18.66 31.65
N ILE A 292 13.26 19.85 31.24
CA ILE A 292 13.22 20.28 29.87
C ILE A 292 14.56 20.89 29.48
N LEU A 293 15.20 20.36 28.44
CA LEU A 293 16.51 20.75 27.95
C LEU A 293 16.46 21.85 26.89
N GLU A 294 15.48 21.76 25.98
CA GLU A 294 15.31 22.72 24.89
C GLU A 294 13.84 23.04 24.72
N THR A 295 13.54 24.25 24.29
CA THR A 295 12.18 24.72 23.96
C THR A 295 12.21 25.43 22.62
N ASP A 296 11.46 24.95 21.65
CA ASP A 296 11.34 25.55 20.32
C ASP A 296 9.87 25.80 19.98
N GLU A 297 9.59 26.89 19.32
CA GLU A 297 8.28 27.17 18.73
C GLU A 297 8.24 26.67 17.30
N TRP A 298 7.17 25.94 16.96
CA TRP A 298 6.96 25.44 15.64
C TRP A 298 6.00 26.35 14.87
N GLU A 299 6.41 26.77 13.70
CA GLU A 299 5.65 27.72 12.88
C GLU A 299 4.36 27.15 12.29
N GLY A 300 4.21 25.82 12.25
CA GLY A 300 3.04 25.15 11.69
C GLY A 300 1.96 24.84 12.72
N SER A 301 0.75 24.57 12.23
CA SER A 301 -0.44 24.23 13.04
C SER A 301 -0.57 22.73 13.32
N PHE A 302 0.29 21.89 12.75
CA PHE A 302 0.25 20.43 12.87
C PHE A 302 1.55 19.87 13.44
N ILE A 303 1.44 18.77 14.18
CA ILE A 303 2.61 18.00 14.60
C ILE A 303 3.26 17.37 13.35
N PRO A 304 4.56 17.61 13.12
CA PRO A 304 5.19 17.26 11.85
C PRO A 304 5.60 15.78 11.72
N VAL A 305 5.06 14.90 12.55
CA VAL A 305 5.30 13.45 12.51
C VAL A 305 4.14 12.76 11.84
N ILE A 306 4.40 12.00 10.79
CA ILE A 306 3.38 11.44 9.93
C ILE A 306 3.44 9.93 9.95
N PRO A 307 2.37 9.25 10.41
CA PRO A 307 2.28 7.81 10.45
C PRO A 307 1.91 7.22 9.10
N VAL A 308 2.43 6.02 8.82
CA VAL A 308 1.98 5.11 7.77
C VAL A 308 1.56 3.82 8.44
N TYR A 309 0.29 3.56 8.49
CA TYR A 309 -0.24 2.38 9.16
C TYR A 309 -0.42 1.21 8.19
N GLY A 310 -0.32 0.00 8.71
CA GLY A 310 -0.68 -1.23 8.02
C GLY A 310 -2.20 -1.46 8.04
N GLU A 311 -2.62 -2.68 8.33
CA GLU A 311 -4.04 -3.00 8.51
C GLU A 311 -4.49 -2.56 9.90
N GLU A 312 -5.48 -1.66 9.95
CA GLU A 312 -6.02 -1.13 11.19
C GLU A 312 -7.28 -1.88 11.59
N VAL A 313 -7.31 -2.35 12.84
CA VAL A 313 -8.48 -2.98 13.46
C VAL A 313 -8.78 -2.29 14.78
N TYR A 314 -10.02 -1.84 14.96
CA TYR A 314 -10.49 -1.25 16.20
C TYR A 314 -11.28 -2.29 16.99
N HIS A 315 -10.80 -2.64 18.18
CA HIS A 315 -11.44 -3.64 19.04
C HIS A 315 -11.36 -3.24 20.51
N GLU A 316 -12.45 -3.36 21.25
CA GLU A 316 -12.56 -3.07 22.69
C GLU A 316 -12.09 -1.69 23.15
N GLY A 317 -12.09 -0.70 22.25
CA GLY A 317 -11.65 0.67 22.55
C GLY A 317 -10.20 0.95 22.14
N GLU A 318 -9.47 -0.06 21.67
CA GLU A 318 -8.08 0.03 21.28
C GLU A 318 -7.89 -0.11 19.77
N ARG A 319 -6.86 0.54 19.25
CA ARG A 319 -6.42 0.45 17.85
C ARG A 319 -5.29 -0.55 17.73
N HIS A 320 -5.49 -1.54 16.88
CA HIS A 320 -4.49 -2.56 16.60
C HIS A 320 -4.01 -2.42 15.16
N PHE A 321 -2.71 -2.42 14.98
CA PHE A 321 -2.08 -2.33 13.67
C PHE A 321 -1.38 -3.64 13.34
N TYR A 322 -1.71 -4.20 12.17
CA TYR A 322 -1.17 -5.47 11.71
C TYR A 322 -0.31 -5.27 10.47
N SER A 323 0.77 -6.02 10.43
CA SER A 323 1.64 -6.12 9.26
C SER A 323 1.03 -7.04 8.20
N LEU A 324 1.53 -6.96 6.98
CA LEU A 324 1.19 -7.86 5.89
C LEU A 324 1.37 -9.34 6.26
N ILE A 325 2.39 -9.63 7.10
CA ILE A 325 2.80 -11.00 7.39
C ILE A 325 2.19 -11.56 8.67
N HIS A 326 1.53 -10.74 9.46
CA HIS A 326 1.08 -11.12 10.79
C HIS A 326 0.29 -12.43 10.80
N PHE A 327 -0.72 -12.54 9.96
CA PHE A 327 -1.58 -13.72 9.85
C PHE A 327 -0.95 -14.88 9.07
N ALA A 328 0.16 -14.64 8.36
CA ALA A 328 0.87 -15.66 7.59
C ALA A 328 1.98 -16.38 8.40
N LYS A 329 2.24 -15.97 9.64
CA LYS A 329 3.31 -16.52 10.48
C LYS A 329 3.17 -18.03 10.69
N ASP A 330 1.97 -18.51 10.96
CA ASP A 330 1.75 -19.93 11.22
C ASP A 330 1.92 -20.78 9.96
N ALA A 331 1.47 -20.29 8.80
CA ALA A 331 1.71 -20.96 7.54
C ALA A 331 3.23 -21.04 7.21
N GLN A 332 4.00 -19.97 7.53
CA GLN A 332 5.45 -19.97 7.38
C GLN A 332 6.14 -20.94 8.36
N ARG A 333 5.68 -21.04 9.62
CA ARG A 333 6.17 -22.04 10.59
C ARG A 333 5.91 -23.46 10.09
N MET A 334 4.70 -23.73 9.61
CA MET A 334 4.32 -25.02 9.03
C MET A 334 5.19 -25.38 7.82
N TYR A 335 5.45 -24.41 6.93
CA TYR A 335 6.33 -24.60 5.80
C TYR A 335 7.75 -25.02 6.23
N ASN A 336 8.35 -24.31 7.19
CA ASN A 336 9.68 -24.63 7.72
C ASN A 336 9.70 -26.00 8.39
N TYR A 337 8.67 -26.34 9.16
CA TYR A 337 8.54 -27.63 9.82
C TYR A 337 8.54 -28.79 8.82
N TRP A 338 7.68 -28.72 7.81
CA TRP A 338 7.60 -29.77 6.79
C TRP A 338 8.85 -29.87 5.92
N ARG A 339 9.45 -28.75 5.54
CA ARG A 339 10.72 -28.72 4.81
C ARG A 339 11.85 -29.34 5.62
N THR A 340 11.94 -29.01 6.90
CA THR A 340 12.93 -29.59 7.81
C THR A 340 12.72 -31.09 7.98
N THR A 341 11.49 -31.51 8.26
CA THR A 341 11.14 -32.93 8.43
C THR A 341 11.44 -33.75 7.18
N THR A 342 11.11 -33.24 6.01
CA THR A 342 11.43 -33.91 4.73
C THR A 342 12.93 -34.06 4.54
N THR A 343 13.72 -33.02 4.83
CA THR A 343 15.18 -33.06 4.73
C THR A 343 15.78 -34.05 5.72
N GLU A 344 15.28 -34.06 6.95
CA GLU A 344 15.72 -34.98 8.00
C GLU A 344 15.46 -36.43 7.60
N LEU A 345 14.26 -36.74 7.11
CA LEU A 345 13.93 -38.11 6.63
C LEU A 345 14.81 -38.56 5.49
N VAL A 346 15.11 -37.69 4.52
CA VAL A 346 16.01 -37.98 3.43
C VAL A 346 17.46 -38.19 3.93
N ALA A 347 17.90 -37.39 4.90
CA ALA A 347 19.23 -37.52 5.50
C ALA A 347 19.41 -38.80 6.34
N LEU A 348 18.30 -39.26 6.97
CA LEU A 348 18.32 -40.53 7.74
C LEU A 348 18.19 -41.78 6.88
N ALA A 349 17.71 -41.67 5.64
CA ALA A 349 17.51 -42.80 4.75
C ALA A 349 18.77 -43.68 4.58
N PRO A 350 19.96 -43.12 4.39
CA PRO A 350 21.19 -43.91 4.28
C PRO A 350 21.58 -44.62 5.59
N LYS A 351 21.02 -44.17 6.72
CA LYS A 351 21.34 -44.73 8.06
C LYS A 351 20.31 -45.76 8.55
N ALA A 352 19.46 -46.25 7.64
CA ALA A 352 18.51 -47.31 7.99
C ALA A 352 19.25 -48.54 8.55
N PRO A 353 18.82 -49.09 9.71
CA PRO A 353 19.54 -50.18 10.33
C PRO A 353 19.47 -51.45 9.50
N TRP A 354 20.52 -52.23 9.59
CA TRP A 354 20.54 -53.57 9.06
C TRP A 354 19.85 -54.51 10.04
N ILE A 355 19.01 -55.40 9.55
CA ILE A 355 18.28 -56.39 10.30
C ILE A 355 18.69 -57.77 9.79
N GLY A 356 19.10 -58.63 10.70
CA GLY A 356 19.44 -59.99 10.41
C GLY A 356 19.26 -60.89 11.64
N PRO A 357 19.32 -62.23 11.47
CA PRO A 357 19.33 -63.15 12.57
C PRO A 357 20.50 -62.89 13.55
N ALA A 358 20.31 -63.25 14.82
CA ALA A 358 21.37 -63.07 15.81
C ALA A 358 22.61 -63.85 15.42
N GLY A 359 23.80 -63.18 15.41
CA GLY A 359 25.06 -63.74 15.00
C GLY A 359 25.43 -63.55 13.54
N SER A 360 24.52 -63.10 12.66
CA SER A 360 24.82 -62.96 11.22
C SER A 360 25.79 -61.81 10.88
N PHE A 361 26.07 -60.94 11.82
CA PHE A 361 27.01 -59.82 11.67
C PHE A 361 28.42 -60.10 12.25
N ASP A 362 28.60 -61.21 12.97
CA ASP A 362 29.80 -61.47 13.76
C ASP A 362 31.05 -61.66 12.93
N THR A 363 30.94 -62.21 11.72
CA THR A 363 32.07 -62.50 10.80
C THR A 363 32.74 -61.20 10.34
N ASP A 364 32.01 -60.12 10.14
CA ASP A 364 32.52 -58.87 9.57
C ASP A 364 31.98 -57.62 10.29
N LEU A 365 31.94 -57.73 11.63
CA LEU A 365 31.28 -56.74 12.51
C LEU A 365 31.79 -55.31 12.29
N GLN A 366 33.09 -55.13 12.03
CA GLN A 366 33.70 -53.79 11.83
C GLN A 366 33.16 -53.12 10.56
N ASN A 367 33.07 -53.86 9.47
CA ASN A 367 32.53 -53.34 8.21
C ASN A 367 31.03 -53.13 8.27
N TRP A 368 30.27 -53.96 8.99
CA TRP A 368 28.85 -53.76 9.24
C TRP A 368 28.57 -52.50 10.06
N GLN A 369 29.42 -52.14 11.02
CA GLN A 369 29.26 -50.91 11.81
C GLN A 369 29.45 -49.65 10.96
N VAL A 370 30.31 -49.68 9.97
CA VAL A 370 30.57 -48.51 9.09
C VAL A 370 29.85 -48.58 7.75
N ALA A 371 29.09 -49.64 7.48
CA ALA A 371 28.39 -49.88 6.21
C ALA A 371 27.35 -48.80 5.84
N ASN A 372 26.96 -47.94 6.76
CA ASN A 372 26.08 -46.79 6.51
C ASN A 372 26.84 -45.47 6.21
N THR A 373 28.15 -45.45 6.47
CA THR A 373 29.01 -44.27 6.33
C THR A 373 30.08 -44.41 5.28
N GLU A 374 30.49 -45.65 4.98
CA GLU A 374 31.55 -45.94 4.02
C GLU A 374 31.04 -46.79 2.85
N THR A 375 31.61 -46.61 1.68
CA THR A 375 31.31 -47.42 0.50
C THR A 375 32.21 -48.64 0.50
N LEU A 376 31.66 -49.77 0.96
CA LEU A 376 32.38 -51.05 1.01
C LEU A 376 32.09 -51.86 -0.25
N PRO A 377 33.10 -52.53 -0.85
CA PRO A 377 32.93 -53.33 -2.06
C PRO A 377 32.12 -54.61 -1.83
N PHE A 378 32.17 -55.17 -0.63
CA PHE A 378 31.39 -56.34 -0.20
C PHE A 378 31.27 -56.38 1.33
N LEU A 379 30.29 -57.08 1.83
CA LEU A 379 30.05 -57.37 3.24
C LEU A 379 29.82 -58.86 3.43
N GLU A 380 30.54 -59.45 4.38
CA GLU A 380 30.39 -60.89 4.68
C GLU A 380 29.36 -61.10 5.81
N TYR A 381 28.58 -62.15 5.75
CA TYR A 381 27.60 -62.50 6.77
C TYR A 381 27.63 -64.03 7.02
N ASP A 382 27.19 -64.43 8.22
CA ASP A 382 27.07 -65.81 8.61
C ASP A 382 25.57 -66.20 8.69
N GLY A 383 25.25 -67.39 8.17
CA GLY A 383 23.90 -67.96 8.19
C GLY A 383 23.22 -68.03 6.83
N ASP A 384 22.05 -68.71 6.80
CA ASP A 384 21.32 -69.01 5.56
C ASP A 384 20.48 -67.80 5.07
N VAL A 385 20.26 -66.79 5.90
CA VAL A 385 19.44 -65.62 5.58
C VAL A 385 20.33 -64.38 5.55
N PRO A 386 20.48 -63.71 4.40
CA PRO A 386 21.29 -62.51 4.31
C PRO A 386 20.67 -61.38 5.11
N PRO A 387 21.47 -60.59 5.85
CA PRO A 387 21.01 -59.36 6.47
C PRO A 387 20.37 -58.41 5.46
N GLN A 388 19.23 -57.86 5.80
CA GLN A 388 18.52 -56.96 4.93
C GLN A 388 18.52 -55.57 5.56
N ARG A 389 18.63 -54.57 4.72
CA ARG A 389 18.44 -53.20 5.15
C ARG A 389 16.94 -52.96 5.39
N GLN A 390 16.58 -52.33 6.50
CA GLN A 390 15.20 -51.96 6.70
C GLN A 390 14.73 -51.09 5.51
N PRO A 391 13.61 -51.46 4.84
CA PRO A 391 13.17 -50.71 3.69
C PRO A 391 12.83 -49.29 4.10
N PHE A 392 13.45 -48.33 3.41
CA PHE A 392 13.09 -46.93 3.58
C PHE A 392 11.81 -46.66 2.80
N ALA A 393 10.75 -46.26 3.50
CA ALA A 393 9.46 -45.99 2.87
C ALA A 393 9.44 -44.70 1.99
N GLY A 394 10.59 -44.01 1.89
CA GLY A 394 10.69 -42.71 1.22
C GLY A 394 10.16 -41.56 2.08
N PRO A 395 10.39 -40.33 1.70
CA PRO A 395 9.72 -39.22 2.33
C PRO A 395 8.20 -39.37 2.09
N PRO A 396 7.35 -39.26 3.12
CA PRO A 396 5.92 -39.40 2.94
C PRO A 396 5.45 -38.32 1.94
N ALA A 397 4.77 -38.76 0.86
CA ALA A 397 4.23 -37.82 -0.15
C ALA A 397 3.36 -36.73 0.48
N GLY A 398 2.67 -37.04 1.59
CA GLY A 398 1.91 -36.09 2.39
C GLY A 398 2.76 -34.94 2.93
N ALA A 399 3.99 -35.18 3.40
CA ALA A 399 4.84 -34.11 3.94
C ALA A 399 5.27 -33.09 2.87
N LEU A 400 5.48 -33.57 1.63
CA LEU A 400 5.74 -32.68 0.48
C LEU A 400 4.47 -31.88 0.11
N GLN A 401 3.32 -32.55 0.11
CA GLN A 401 2.04 -31.92 -0.17
C GLN A 401 1.71 -30.85 0.86
N GLU A 402 1.92 -31.13 2.16
CA GLU A 402 1.70 -30.16 3.24
C GLU A 402 2.64 -28.94 3.15
N ALA A 403 3.88 -29.12 2.71
CA ALA A 403 4.77 -27.99 2.44
C ALA A 403 4.27 -27.12 1.28
N LEU A 404 3.66 -27.71 0.26
CA LEU A 404 3.04 -26.96 -0.83
C LEU A 404 1.76 -26.26 -0.37
N ASN A 405 0.90 -26.94 0.38
CA ASN A 405 -0.31 -26.36 0.96
C ASN A 405 0.05 -25.15 1.85
N ALA A 406 1.00 -25.27 2.76
CA ALA A 406 1.46 -24.17 3.59
C ALA A 406 2.00 -22.97 2.77
N SER A 407 2.64 -23.26 1.63
CA SER A 407 3.06 -22.21 0.69
C SER A 407 1.89 -21.48 0.03
N ASP A 408 0.85 -22.22 -0.33
CA ASP A 408 -0.35 -21.66 -0.96
C ASP A 408 -1.23 -20.96 0.07
N ASP A 409 -1.30 -21.47 1.32
CA ASP A 409 -1.93 -20.79 2.45
C ASP A 409 -1.30 -19.43 2.72
N MET A 410 0.04 -19.33 2.72
CA MET A 410 0.72 -18.03 2.85
C MET A 410 0.28 -17.03 1.79
N LYS A 411 0.22 -17.45 0.52
CA LYS A 411 -0.21 -16.60 -0.58
C LYS A 411 -1.67 -16.16 -0.42
N SER A 412 -2.53 -17.11 -0.05
CA SER A 412 -3.96 -16.87 0.15
C SER A 412 -4.24 -15.90 1.29
N VAL A 413 -3.56 -16.07 2.44
CA VAL A 413 -3.72 -15.20 3.62
C VAL A 413 -3.22 -13.78 3.34
N MET A 414 -2.10 -13.63 2.62
CA MET A 414 -1.56 -12.31 2.26
C MET A 414 -2.22 -11.71 1.02
N GLY A 415 -3.10 -12.48 0.34
CA GLY A 415 -3.76 -12.04 -0.88
C GLY A 415 -2.83 -11.88 -2.10
N LEU A 416 -1.59 -12.35 -2.01
CA LEU A 416 -0.58 -12.23 -3.06
C LEU A 416 -0.46 -13.55 -3.81
N HIS A 417 -0.92 -13.58 -5.05
CA HIS A 417 -0.92 -14.76 -5.92
C HIS A 417 0.28 -14.78 -6.87
N ASP A 418 0.57 -15.95 -7.44
CA ASP A 418 1.70 -16.17 -8.36
C ASP A 418 1.71 -15.21 -9.57
N ALA A 419 0.55 -14.70 -9.97
CA ALA A 419 0.41 -13.74 -11.04
C ALA A 419 1.05 -12.38 -10.71
N SER A 420 0.84 -11.88 -9.48
CA SER A 420 1.43 -10.63 -8.99
C SER A 420 2.94 -10.75 -8.81
N MET A 421 3.44 -11.96 -8.55
CA MET A 421 4.87 -12.25 -8.37
C MET A 421 5.63 -12.55 -9.67
N GLY A 422 5.02 -12.32 -10.83
CA GLY A 422 5.69 -12.50 -12.13
C GLY A 422 5.88 -13.95 -12.57
N ALA A 423 5.13 -14.90 -12.00
CA ALA A 423 5.17 -16.28 -12.43
C ALA A 423 4.67 -16.43 -13.87
N GLN A 424 5.38 -17.24 -14.66
CA GLN A 424 5.08 -17.45 -16.06
C GLN A 424 3.68 -18.08 -16.22
N SER A 425 2.75 -17.36 -16.86
CA SER A 425 1.41 -17.84 -17.16
C SER A 425 1.32 -18.28 -18.64
N ASN A 426 0.34 -19.12 -18.94
CA ASN A 426 0.07 -19.56 -20.32
C ASN A 426 -0.61 -18.47 -21.18
N GLU A 427 -0.74 -17.25 -20.67
CA GLU A 427 -1.38 -16.16 -21.36
C GLU A 427 -0.39 -15.46 -22.29
N ILE A 428 -0.78 -15.31 -23.56
CA ILE A 428 0.06 -14.76 -24.65
C ILE A 428 -0.27 -13.27 -24.88
N SER A 429 -1.35 -12.75 -24.29
CA SER A 429 -1.81 -11.38 -24.52
C SER A 429 -1.35 -10.44 -23.40
N GLY A 430 -0.61 -9.36 -23.75
CA GLY A 430 -0.18 -8.35 -22.80
C GLY A 430 -1.34 -7.69 -22.03
N VAL A 431 -2.52 -7.56 -22.65
CA VAL A 431 -3.74 -7.02 -22.01
C VAL A 431 -4.29 -7.97 -20.95
N ALA A 432 -4.22 -9.30 -21.19
CA ALA A 432 -4.66 -10.29 -20.21
C ALA A 432 -3.71 -10.34 -19.01
N ILE A 433 -2.40 -10.24 -19.26
CA ILE A 433 -1.38 -10.16 -18.21
C ILE A 433 -1.59 -8.90 -17.34
N SER A 434 -1.80 -7.73 -17.96
CA SER A 434 -2.04 -6.47 -17.24
C SER A 434 -3.32 -6.50 -16.40
N LYS A 435 -4.40 -7.11 -16.90
CA LYS A 435 -5.64 -7.29 -16.12
C LYS A 435 -5.43 -8.19 -14.91
N ARG A 436 -4.68 -9.28 -15.07
CA ARG A 436 -4.43 -10.23 -14.00
C ARG A 436 -3.51 -9.67 -12.92
N ILE A 437 -2.54 -8.84 -13.29
CA ILE A 437 -1.71 -8.08 -12.34
C ILE A 437 -2.63 -7.14 -11.54
N ARG A 438 -3.51 -6.38 -12.19
CA ARG A 438 -4.47 -5.49 -11.50
C ARG A 438 -5.41 -6.22 -10.55
N GLU A 439 -5.88 -7.42 -10.89
CA GLU A 439 -6.73 -8.22 -10.00
C GLU A 439 -5.95 -8.76 -8.78
N GLY A 440 -4.66 -9.07 -8.95
CA GLY A 440 -3.78 -9.49 -7.85
C GLY A 440 -3.42 -8.37 -6.88
N ASP A 441 -3.35 -7.12 -7.36
CA ASP A 441 -2.92 -5.97 -6.56
C ASP A 441 -4.03 -5.42 -5.63
N THR A 442 -5.28 -5.86 -5.82
CA THR A 442 -6.41 -5.33 -5.01
C THR A 442 -6.35 -5.71 -3.55
N SER A 443 -5.76 -6.84 -3.20
CA SER A 443 -5.72 -7.34 -1.80
C SER A 443 -4.76 -6.54 -0.90
N THR A 444 -3.69 -5.98 -1.47
CA THR A 444 -2.68 -5.20 -0.75
C THR A 444 -2.83 -3.68 -0.95
N PHE A 445 -3.87 -3.27 -1.67
CA PHE A 445 -4.10 -1.87 -2.03
C PHE A 445 -4.24 -0.94 -0.81
N HIS A 446 -4.73 -1.46 0.32
CA HIS A 446 -4.87 -0.67 1.55
C HIS A 446 -3.54 -0.11 2.07
N PHE A 447 -2.39 -0.80 1.89
CA PHE A 447 -1.08 -0.24 2.24
C PHE A 447 -0.73 0.97 1.37
N ILE A 448 -1.03 0.91 0.07
CA ILE A 448 -0.80 2.02 -0.87
C ILE A 448 -1.76 3.18 -0.56
N ASP A 449 -3.00 2.89 -0.21
CA ASP A 449 -4.00 3.91 0.16
C ASP A 449 -3.61 4.61 1.47
N ASN A 450 -3.17 3.87 2.48
CA ASN A 450 -2.66 4.44 3.73
C ASN A 450 -1.41 5.32 3.50
N MET A 451 -0.50 4.87 2.63
CA MET A 451 0.64 5.70 2.22
C MET A 451 0.20 6.98 1.51
N SER A 452 -0.82 6.88 0.64
CA SER A 452 -1.39 8.06 -0.05
C SER A 452 -2.02 9.05 0.93
N ARG A 453 -2.68 8.57 1.98
CA ARG A 453 -3.21 9.41 3.07
C ARG A 453 -2.10 10.10 3.85
N ALA A 454 -1.04 9.36 4.19
CA ALA A 454 0.13 9.92 4.87
C ALA A 454 0.81 11.02 4.02
N ILE A 455 1.03 10.78 2.73
CA ILE A 455 1.60 11.78 1.81
C ILE A 455 0.66 12.99 1.66
N ARG A 456 -0.66 12.77 1.64
CA ARG A 456 -1.63 13.87 1.61
C ARG A 456 -1.49 14.74 2.85
N HIS A 457 -1.40 14.14 4.03
CA HIS A 457 -1.23 14.86 5.28
C HIS A 457 0.12 15.60 5.31
N ALA A 458 1.21 14.96 4.83
CA ALA A 458 2.50 15.63 4.64
C ALA A 458 2.36 16.88 3.75
N GLY A 459 1.62 16.77 2.65
CA GLY A 459 1.35 17.91 1.78
C GLY A 459 0.59 19.04 2.49
N ILE A 460 -0.34 18.73 3.38
CA ILE A 460 -1.06 19.71 4.19
C ILE A 460 -0.10 20.40 5.17
N VAL A 461 0.74 19.63 5.88
CA VAL A 461 1.77 20.16 6.81
C VAL A 461 2.74 21.07 6.07
N ILE A 462 3.24 20.66 4.90
CA ILE A 462 4.15 21.46 4.09
C ILE A 462 3.47 22.72 3.59
N LEU A 463 2.22 22.62 3.12
CA LEU A 463 1.47 23.79 2.66
C LEU A 463 1.21 24.81 3.77
N ASP A 464 0.97 24.36 5.00
CA ASP A 464 0.83 25.17 6.19
C ASP A 464 2.14 25.89 6.55
N LEU A 465 3.29 25.23 6.38
CA LEU A 465 4.62 25.77 6.69
C LEU A 465 5.15 26.76 5.62
N ILE A 466 4.78 26.59 4.37
CA ILE A 466 5.32 27.39 3.26
C ILE A 466 5.20 28.91 3.49
N PRO A 467 4.06 29.48 3.91
CA PRO A 467 3.93 30.93 4.15
C PRO A 467 4.84 31.47 5.25
N HIS A 468 5.18 30.64 6.23
CA HIS A 468 6.03 31.00 7.37
C HIS A 468 7.51 30.92 7.02
N ILE A 469 7.95 29.81 6.45
CA ILE A 469 9.35 29.54 6.13
C ILE A 469 9.83 30.34 4.91
N TYR A 470 9.01 30.42 3.86
CA TYR A 470 9.33 31.17 2.64
C TYR A 470 8.70 32.57 2.65
N SER A 471 8.73 33.27 3.80
CA SER A 471 8.05 34.58 3.99
C SER A 471 8.75 35.74 3.31
N GLN A 472 10.05 35.65 3.03
CA GLN A 472 10.88 36.73 2.46
C GLN A 472 10.89 36.74 0.94
N ASP A 473 11.32 37.90 0.33
CA ASP A 473 11.61 37.98 -1.10
C ASP A 473 12.78 37.07 -1.45
N ARG A 474 12.49 35.98 -2.13
CA ARG A 474 13.44 34.93 -2.41
C ARG A 474 13.24 34.38 -3.83
N VAL A 475 14.34 33.99 -4.43
CA VAL A 475 14.33 33.27 -5.72
C VAL A 475 14.38 31.78 -5.42
N LEU A 476 13.30 31.08 -5.72
CA LEU A 476 13.16 29.65 -5.45
C LEU A 476 13.31 28.85 -6.73
N ARG A 477 13.96 27.71 -6.62
CA ARG A 477 13.92 26.68 -7.64
C ARG A 477 12.65 25.86 -7.47
N ILE A 478 11.86 25.72 -8.50
CA ILE A 478 10.69 24.86 -8.57
C ILE A 478 10.90 23.79 -9.64
N ILE A 479 10.20 22.68 -9.52
CA ILE A 479 10.18 21.62 -10.54
C ILE A 479 8.83 21.66 -11.23
N GLY A 480 8.83 21.98 -12.52
CA GLY A 480 7.63 22.05 -13.34
C GLY A 480 6.91 20.69 -13.49
N GLN A 481 5.77 20.70 -14.14
CA GLN A 481 5.05 19.45 -14.45
C GLN A 481 5.82 18.55 -15.44
N ASP A 482 6.69 19.14 -16.21
CA ASP A 482 7.61 18.50 -17.15
C ASP A 482 8.90 17.98 -16.52
N GLU A 483 8.98 18.00 -15.17
CA GLU A 483 10.18 17.66 -14.38
C GLU A 483 11.41 18.55 -14.68
N GLN A 484 11.24 19.67 -15.41
CA GLN A 484 12.31 20.61 -15.64
C GLN A 484 12.42 21.61 -14.49
N PRO A 485 13.66 21.92 -14.06
CA PRO A 485 13.88 22.94 -13.04
C PRO A 485 13.60 24.33 -13.63
N GLN A 486 12.76 25.06 -12.92
CA GLN A 486 12.45 26.46 -13.23
C GLN A 486 12.82 27.33 -12.02
N THR A 487 13.06 28.61 -12.25
CA THR A 487 13.39 29.55 -11.19
C THR A 487 12.30 30.60 -11.11
N VAL A 488 11.70 30.75 -9.92
CA VAL A 488 10.58 31.66 -9.68
C VAL A 488 10.93 32.59 -8.53
N ARG A 489 10.58 33.88 -8.63
CA ARG A 489 10.69 34.83 -7.54
C ARG A 489 9.37 34.90 -6.78
N VAL A 490 9.42 34.78 -5.45
CA VAL A 490 8.26 34.80 -4.56
C VAL A 490 8.34 35.99 -3.61
N ASN A 491 7.21 36.46 -3.13
CA ASN A 491 7.03 37.48 -2.10
C ASN A 491 7.80 38.80 -2.34
N ALA A 492 8.16 39.12 -3.60
CA ALA A 492 8.79 40.39 -3.87
C ALA A 492 7.77 41.55 -3.67
N PRO A 493 8.19 42.64 -3.02
CA PRO A 493 7.33 43.80 -2.86
C PRO A 493 6.94 44.36 -4.22
N PHE A 494 5.67 44.72 -4.38
CA PHE A 494 5.13 45.27 -5.61
C PHE A 494 5.77 46.64 -5.88
N GLN A 495 6.91 46.69 -6.52
CA GLN A 495 7.50 47.93 -7.03
C GLN A 495 7.22 48.06 -8.52
N SER A 496 6.67 49.24 -8.88
CA SER A 496 6.38 49.61 -10.26
C SER A 496 7.56 49.36 -11.20
N LYS A 497 7.31 48.69 -12.25
CA LYS A 497 8.17 47.97 -13.21
C LYS A 497 9.26 48.79 -13.97
N GLU A 498 9.55 50.06 -13.66
CA GLU A 498 10.27 50.89 -14.65
C GLU A 498 11.58 51.57 -14.19
N GLU A 499 12.00 51.55 -12.97
CA GLU A 499 13.23 52.24 -12.58
C GLU A 499 14.27 51.34 -11.90
N MET A 500 15.41 51.21 -12.53
CA MET A 500 16.73 50.71 -12.06
C MET A 500 17.07 49.22 -12.23
N LEU A 501 17.30 48.80 -13.47
CA LEU A 501 18.13 47.60 -13.67
C LEU A 501 19.10 47.78 -14.86
N PRO A 502 20.36 47.32 -14.73
CA PRO A 502 21.34 47.36 -15.85
C PRO A 502 20.92 46.42 -16.98
N ASP A 503 21.22 46.82 -18.22
CA ASP A 503 20.76 46.15 -19.46
C ASP A 503 21.11 44.66 -19.58
N HIS A 504 22.13 44.17 -18.90
CA HIS A 504 22.52 42.75 -18.90
C HIS A 504 21.70 41.88 -17.96
N ALA A 505 20.88 42.47 -17.10
CA ALA A 505 19.93 41.77 -16.22
C ALA A 505 18.53 41.66 -16.85
N LYS A 506 18.25 42.39 -17.94
CA LYS A 506 16.97 42.37 -18.63
C LYS A 506 16.68 41.02 -19.32
N ASP A 507 17.70 40.41 -19.89
CA ASP A 507 17.57 39.12 -20.58
C ASP A 507 17.28 37.95 -19.61
N GLN A 508 17.71 38.05 -18.32
CA GLN A 508 17.36 37.13 -17.29
C GLN A 508 16.00 37.43 -16.64
N MET A 509 15.50 38.69 -16.75
CA MET A 509 14.22 39.10 -16.19
C MET A 509 13.02 38.85 -17.13
N GLU A 510 13.23 38.66 -18.44
CA GLU A 510 12.17 38.18 -19.31
C GLU A 510 11.73 36.77 -18.97
N ALA A 511 12.56 36.00 -18.23
CA ALA A 511 12.24 34.70 -17.69
C ALA A 511 11.51 34.74 -16.31
N ILE A 512 11.55 35.89 -15.60
CA ILE A 512 10.92 36.05 -14.26
C ILE A 512 9.76 37.06 -14.42
N ASN A 513 8.70 36.67 -15.08
CA ASN A 513 7.62 37.60 -15.45
C ASN A 513 6.51 37.76 -14.40
N SER A 514 6.51 37.03 -13.31
CA SER A 514 5.46 37.09 -12.28
C SER A 514 6.05 36.98 -10.89
N VAL A 515 5.54 37.82 -9.99
CA VAL A 515 5.79 37.73 -8.55
C VAL A 515 4.60 37.05 -7.92
N TYR A 516 4.84 35.97 -7.20
CA TYR A 516 3.81 35.20 -6.52
C TYR A 516 3.88 35.44 -5.03
N ASP A 517 2.78 35.83 -4.41
CA ASP A 517 2.66 35.93 -2.93
C ASP A 517 2.13 34.59 -2.40
N LEU A 518 2.98 33.87 -1.68
CA LEU A 518 2.65 32.55 -1.13
C LEU A 518 1.75 32.62 0.11
N ARG A 519 1.52 33.81 0.66
CA ARG A 519 0.67 34.06 1.85
C ARG A 519 -0.79 34.30 1.51
N VAL A 520 -1.10 34.55 0.23
CA VAL A 520 -2.44 34.93 -0.22
C VAL A 520 -3.12 33.76 -0.91
N GLY A 521 -4.36 33.51 -0.55
CA GLY A 521 -5.21 32.48 -1.15
C GLY A 521 -5.34 31.23 -0.26
N LYS A 522 -6.45 30.50 -0.47
CA LYS A 522 -6.70 29.21 0.18
C LYS A 522 -6.52 28.09 -0.82
N TYR A 523 -5.71 27.14 -0.42
CA TYR A 523 -5.33 25.99 -1.26
C TYR A 523 -5.65 24.69 -0.53
N ASP A 524 -6.01 23.67 -1.27
CA ASP A 524 -6.25 22.31 -0.77
C ASP A 524 -5.28 21.32 -1.41
N VAL A 525 -4.97 20.25 -0.69
CA VAL A 525 -4.05 19.20 -1.11
C VAL A 525 -4.83 17.98 -1.55
N VAL A 526 -4.60 17.57 -2.79
CA VAL A 526 -5.13 16.34 -3.35
C VAL A 526 -3.95 15.45 -3.74
N VAL A 527 -3.99 14.18 -3.35
CA VAL A 527 -3.00 13.21 -3.81
C VAL A 527 -3.54 12.48 -5.03
N LYS A 528 -2.76 12.48 -6.09
CA LYS A 528 -3.00 11.65 -7.26
C LYS A 528 -2.09 10.43 -7.18
N ALA A 529 -2.67 9.27 -6.94
CA ALA A 529 -2.00 8.00 -7.19
C ALA A 529 -2.00 7.75 -8.70
N GLY A 530 -0.83 7.56 -9.28
CA GLY A 530 -0.70 7.31 -10.71
C GLY A 530 0.70 6.83 -11.04
N PRO A 531 0.89 6.20 -12.21
CA PRO A 531 2.21 5.82 -12.66
C PRO A 531 3.12 7.05 -12.77
N SER A 532 4.43 6.83 -12.63
CA SER A 532 5.44 7.89 -12.74
C SER A 532 5.29 8.70 -14.04
N TYR A 533 5.78 9.93 -14.06
CA TYR A 533 5.73 10.79 -15.25
C TYR A 533 6.21 10.08 -16.52
N THR A 534 7.28 9.31 -16.43
CA THR A 534 7.80 8.49 -17.54
C THR A 534 6.79 7.47 -18.03
N THR A 535 6.10 6.76 -17.12
CA THR A 535 5.07 5.78 -17.49
C THR A 535 3.82 6.45 -18.05
N GLN A 536 3.38 7.58 -17.47
CA GLN A 536 2.26 8.38 -18.01
C GLN A 536 2.59 8.87 -19.42
N ARG A 537 3.83 9.33 -19.65
CA ARG A 537 4.32 9.76 -20.95
C ARG A 537 4.35 8.62 -21.97
N GLU A 538 4.73 7.41 -21.55
CA GLU A 538 4.66 6.21 -22.39
C GLU A 538 3.23 5.80 -22.72
N GLU A 539 2.32 5.85 -21.78
CA GLU A 539 0.90 5.56 -22.01
C GLU A 539 0.25 6.61 -22.90
N ALA A 540 0.52 7.89 -22.67
CA ALA A 540 0.07 8.98 -23.53
C ALA A 540 0.59 8.81 -24.95
N ARG A 541 1.90 8.52 -25.13
CA ARG A 541 2.51 8.21 -26.42
C ARG A 541 1.81 7.05 -27.12
N ASN A 542 1.59 5.95 -26.43
CA ASN A 542 0.95 4.76 -27.00
C ASN A 542 -0.51 5.07 -27.41
N SER A 543 -1.22 5.85 -26.60
CA SER A 543 -2.59 6.30 -26.89
C SER A 543 -2.62 7.25 -28.08
N MET A 544 -1.67 8.20 -28.17
CA MET A 544 -1.53 9.11 -29.29
C MET A 544 -1.15 8.38 -30.58
N ILE A 545 -0.25 7.40 -30.52
CA ILE A 545 0.10 6.57 -31.68
C ILE A 545 -1.12 5.76 -32.14
N ALA A 546 -1.90 5.18 -31.22
CA ALA A 546 -3.13 4.48 -31.55
C ALA A 546 -4.18 5.41 -32.20
N LEU A 547 -4.29 6.65 -31.71
CA LEU A 547 -5.13 7.68 -32.30
C LEU A 547 -4.68 8.02 -33.72
N LEU A 548 -3.38 8.23 -33.95
CA LEU A 548 -2.83 8.50 -35.27
C LEU A 548 -2.96 7.34 -36.26
N GLN A 549 -2.92 6.11 -35.77
CA GLN A 549 -3.21 4.92 -36.60
C GLN A 549 -4.68 4.87 -37.02
N ALA A 550 -5.59 5.29 -36.13
CA ALA A 550 -7.03 5.37 -36.43
C ALA A 550 -7.36 6.59 -37.31
N PHE A 551 -6.66 7.72 -37.16
CA PHE A 551 -6.90 8.96 -37.86
C PHE A 551 -5.57 9.58 -38.34
N PRO A 552 -4.99 9.11 -39.48
CA PRO A 552 -3.70 9.58 -39.98
C PRO A 552 -3.64 11.08 -40.27
N GLN A 553 -4.78 11.71 -40.53
CA GLN A 553 -4.87 13.15 -40.79
C GLN A 553 -4.59 14.00 -39.56
N ALA A 554 -4.82 13.47 -38.35
CA ALA A 554 -4.51 14.15 -37.09
C ALA A 554 -2.99 14.38 -36.91
N ALA A 555 -2.13 13.60 -37.58
CA ALA A 555 -0.68 13.77 -37.50
C ALA A 555 -0.20 15.17 -38.00
N GLN A 556 -0.98 15.81 -38.86
CA GLN A 556 -0.66 17.15 -39.37
C GLN A 556 -0.90 18.26 -38.34
N VAL A 557 -1.71 18.00 -37.31
CA VAL A 557 -2.14 18.98 -36.30
C VAL A 557 -1.55 18.66 -34.90
N THR A 558 -1.28 17.39 -34.62
CA THR A 558 -0.81 16.94 -33.30
C THR A 558 0.55 16.26 -33.33
N GLY A 559 1.24 16.33 -34.47
CA GLY A 559 2.53 15.66 -34.64
C GLY A 559 3.65 16.20 -33.75
N ASP A 560 3.60 17.49 -33.41
CA ASP A 560 4.49 18.14 -32.44
C ASP A 560 4.29 17.59 -31.01
N LEU A 561 3.05 17.47 -30.56
CA LEU A 561 2.70 16.93 -29.26
C LEU A 561 3.11 15.46 -29.11
N VAL A 562 2.95 14.66 -30.16
CA VAL A 562 3.39 13.27 -30.19
C VAL A 562 4.90 13.16 -30.03
N VAL A 563 5.65 14.00 -30.75
CA VAL A 563 7.12 14.01 -30.67
C VAL A 563 7.60 14.54 -29.33
N GLU A 564 6.93 15.54 -28.77
CA GLU A 564 7.21 16.09 -27.44
C GLU A 564 6.98 15.02 -26.33
N SER A 565 6.02 14.12 -26.53
CA SER A 565 5.79 12.99 -25.64
C SER A 565 6.80 11.84 -25.79
N MET A 566 7.69 11.86 -26.80
CA MET A 566 8.70 10.83 -27.04
C MET A 566 9.99 11.11 -26.27
N ASP A 567 10.58 10.04 -25.72
CA ASP A 567 11.80 10.12 -24.90
C ASP A 567 13.05 9.68 -25.70
N TRP A 568 13.36 10.42 -26.75
CA TRP A 568 14.55 10.21 -27.56
C TRP A 568 15.46 11.46 -27.61
N PRO A 569 16.77 11.32 -27.80
CA PRO A 569 17.66 12.47 -27.90
C PRO A 569 17.21 13.42 -29.00
N ASN A 570 17.00 14.69 -28.65
CA ASN A 570 16.53 15.77 -29.54
C ASN A 570 15.04 15.77 -29.91
N ALA A 571 14.17 15.09 -29.15
CA ALA A 571 12.72 15.15 -29.32
C ALA A 571 12.19 16.60 -29.32
N ASP A 572 12.65 17.43 -28.37
CA ASP A 572 12.27 18.86 -28.26
C ASP A 572 12.67 19.68 -29.46
N ALA A 573 13.87 19.43 -30.03
CA ALA A 573 14.32 20.13 -31.24
C ALA A 573 13.48 19.73 -32.47
N PHE A 574 13.00 18.48 -32.49
CA PHE A 574 12.14 17.99 -33.56
C PHE A 574 10.70 18.50 -33.41
N ALA A 575 10.17 18.52 -32.17
CA ALA A 575 8.87 19.12 -31.86
C ALA A 575 8.82 20.61 -32.23
N LYS A 576 9.85 21.37 -31.86
CA LYS A 576 9.97 22.81 -32.28
C LYS A 576 9.99 23.00 -33.79
N ARG A 577 10.60 22.09 -34.54
CA ARG A 577 10.60 22.14 -36.03
C ARG A 577 9.23 21.79 -36.59
N LEU A 578 8.54 20.81 -36.02
CA LEU A 578 7.17 20.47 -36.42
C LEU A 578 6.22 21.61 -36.09
N LYS A 579 6.34 22.21 -34.90
CA LYS A 579 5.56 23.39 -34.48
C LYS A 579 5.70 24.56 -35.45
N ALA A 580 6.91 24.75 -36.06
CA ALA A 580 7.14 25.77 -37.07
C ALA A 580 6.49 25.48 -38.46
N ILE A 581 6.03 24.25 -38.69
CA ILE A 581 5.38 23.82 -39.94
C ILE A 581 3.85 23.83 -39.80
N LEU A 582 3.33 23.94 -38.56
CA LEU A 582 1.90 23.97 -38.29
C LEU A 582 1.23 25.19 -38.89
N PRO A 583 -0.01 25.08 -39.39
CA PRO A 583 -0.73 26.24 -39.94
C PRO A 583 -0.90 27.34 -38.88
N PRO A 584 -0.70 28.62 -39.25
CA PRO A 584 -0.98 29.72 -38.33
C PRO A 584 -2.45 29.72 -37.97
N GLY A 585 -2.74 29.53 -36.67
CA GLY A 585 -4.08 29.37 -36.11
C GLY A 585 -4.22 28.17 -35.17
N VAL A 586 -3.23 27.27 -35.09
CA VAL A 586 -3.16 26.16 -34.14
C VAL A 586 -2.27 26.50 -32.94
N ILE A 587 -1.47 27.58 -33.04
CA ILE A 587 -0.35 27.89 -32.13
C ILE A 587 -0.74 28.91 -31.02
N ASP A 588 -1.82 29.70 -31.16
CA ASP A 588 -2.20 30.72 -30.18
C ASP A 588 -3.66 30.59 -29.74
N GLU A 589 -3.87 30.06 -28.53
CA GLU A 589 -5.20 29.98 -27.90
C GLU A 589 -5.76 31.33 -27.41
N ALA A 590 -4.99 32.45 -27.51
CA ALA A 590 -5.34 33.65 -26.76
C ALA A 590 -5.86 34.87 -27.58
N GLN A 591 -5.78 34.94 -28.91
CA GLN A 591 -6.08 36.18 -29.64
C GLN A 591 -6.87 36.12 -30.96
N ASP A 592 -7.38 34.98 -31.43
CA ASP A 592 -8.07 34.95 -32.73
C ASP A 592 -9.51 34.38 -32.61
N PRO A 593 -10.56 35.13 -33.02
CA PRO A 593 -11.94 34.66 -33.02
C PRO A 593 -12.18 33.43 -33.93
N GLN A 594 -11.28 33.17 -34.88
CA GLN A 594 -11.30 31.92 -35.68
C GLN A 594 -10.79 30.71 -34.86
N ALA A 595 -9.82 30.90 -33.96
CA ALA A 595 -9.36 29.86 -33.07
C ALA A 595 -10.45 29.45 -32.03
N ALA A 596 -11.24 30.42 -31.56
CA ALA A 596 -12.39 30.14 -30.71
C ALA A 596 -13.50 29.34 -31.43
N ALA A 597 -13.68 29.56 -32.74
CA ALA A 597 -14.61 28.79 -33.57
C ALA A 597 -14.08 27.36 -33.82
N LEU A 598 -12.76 27.21 -34.05
CA LEU A 598 -12.11 25.89 -34.19
C LEU A 598 -12.10 25.12 -32.85
N ALA A 599 -11.82 25.80 -31.74
CA ALA A 599 -11.89 25.19 -30.41
C ALA A 599 -13.31 24.71 -30.07
N LYS A 600 -14.33 25.40 -30.56
CA LYS A 600 -15.72 24.96 -30.46
C LYS A 600 -15.98 23.71 -31.31
N GLN A 601 -15.46 23.65 -32.53
CA GLN A 601 -15.54 22.48 -33.41
C GLN A 601 -14.74 21.27 -32.82
N VAL A 602 -13.59 21.51 -32.22
CA VAL A 602 -12.81 20.46 -31.54
C VAL A 602 -13.57 19.93 -30.31
N LYS A 603 -14.25 20.80 -29.51
CA LYS A 603 -15.13 20.35 -28.44
C LYS A 603 -16.32 19.56 -28.94
N GLU A 604 -16.91 19.95 -30.08
CA GLU A 604 -17.99 19.22 -30.71
C GLU A 604 -17.52 17.87 -31.27
N MET A 605 -16.32 17.81 -31.84
CA MET A 605 -15.71 16.54 -32.27
C MET A 605 -15.31 15.66 -31.09
N ASP A 606 -14.85 16.23 -30.00
CA ASP A 606 -14.51 15.49 -28.77
C ASP A 606 -15.80 14.86 -28.14
N ALA A 607 -16.92 15.58 -28.18
CA ALA A 607 -18.22 15.06 -27.79
C ALA A 607 -18.66 13.88 -28.70
N VAL A 608 -18.42 13.97 -30.02
CA VAL A 608 -18.71 12.89 -30.98
C VAL A 608 -17.77 11.70 -30.76
N ILE A 609 -16.51 11.94 -30.46
CA ILE A 609 -15.55 10.87 -30.12
C ILE A 609 -15.92 10.18 -28.82
N GLN A 610 -16.33 10.91 -27.78
CA GLN A 610 -16.83 10.32 -26.54
C GLN A 610 -18.10 9.50 -26.79
N GLN A 611 -19.01 9.96 -27.66
CA GLN A 611 -20.21 9.22 -28.02
C GLN A 611 -19.88 7.93 -28.83
N LEU A 612 -18.87 7.99 -29.71
CA LEU A 612 -18.39 6.81 -30.44
C LEU A 612 -17.62 5.83 -29.51
N MET A 613 -16.89 6.34 -28.53
CA MET A 613 -16.23 5.51 -27.51
C MET A 613 -17.25 4.84 -26.59
N ALA A 614 -18.26 5.56 -26.12
CA ALA A 614 -19.35 4.99 -25.34
C ALA A 614 -20.15 3.93 -26.13
N GLY A 615 -20.38 4.16 -27.43
CA GLY A 615 -20.98 3.18 -28.32
C GLY A 615 -20.10 1.94 -28.59
N ARG A 616 -18.78 2.12 -28.54
CA ARG A 616 -17.81 1.01 -28.64
C ARG A 616 -17.72 0.22 -27.34
N GLU A 617 -17.77 0.88 -26.20
CA GLU A 617 -17.82 0.23 -24.88
C GLU A 617 -19.13 -0.57 -24.71
N ALA A 618 -20.27 -0.01 -25.13
CA ALA A 618 -21.54 -0.72 -25.13
C ALA A 618 -21.51 -1.98 -26.02
N LYS A 619 -20.91 -1.90 -27.22
CA LYS A 619 -20.73 -3.08 -28.09
C LYS A 619 -19.75 -4.09 -27.52
N MET A 620 -18.71 -3.64 -26.83
CA MET A 620 -17.75 -4.55 -26.15
C MET A 620 -18.42 -5.24 -24.96
N ALA A 621 -19.27 -4.53 -24.21
CA ALA A 621 -20.07 -5.11 -23.13
C ALA A 621 -21.08 -6.16 -23.68
N GLU A 622 -21.71 -5.89 -24.82
CA GLU A 622 -22.63 -6.84 -25.49
C GLU A 622 -21.89 -8.11 -25.94
N ILE A 623 -20.69 -7.96 -26.54
CA ILE A 623 -19.84 -9.10 -26.93
C ILE A 623 -19.39 -9.89 -25.70
N GLN A 624 -19.12 -9.23 -24.59
CA GLN A 624 -18.72 -9.87 -23.35
C GLN A 624 -19.87 -10.67 -22.74
N VAL A 625 -21.07 -10.12 -22.70
CA VAL A 625 -22.30 -10.81 -22.29
C VAL A 625 -22.59 -12.06 -23.17
N ASP A 626 -22.38 -11.94 -24.49
CA ASP A 626 -22.61 -13.09 -25.39
C ASP A 626 -21.53 -14.16 -25.22
N ARG A 627 -20.32 -13.79 -24.92
CA ARG A 627 -19.23 -14.73 -24.62
C ARG A 627 -19.45 -15.49 -23.30
N GLU A 628 -19.96 -14.80 -22.28
CA GLU A 628 -20.30 -15.40 -20.99
C GLU A 628 -21.51 -16.31 -21.10
N LYS A 629 -22.53 -15.96 -21.92
CA LYS A 629 -23.66 -16.85 -22.24
C LYS A 629 -23.19 -18.15 -22.92
N LEU A 630 -22.25 -18.04 -23.87
CA LEU A 630 -21.63 -19.22 -24.49
C LEU A 630 -20.89 -20.09 -23.47
N GLY A 631 -20.24 -19.49 -22.46
CA GLY A 631 -19.62 -20.18 -21.33
C GLY A 631 -20.67 -20.96 -20.51
N ILE A 632 -21.79 -20.32 -20.18
CA ILE A 632 -22.92 -20.97 -19.46
C ILE A 632 -23.53 -22.10 -20.25
N ASP A 633 -23.72 -21.92 -21.56
CA ASP A 633 -24.29 -22.97 -22.42
C ASP A 633 -23.36 -24.19 -22.51
N SER A 634 -22.03 -23.94 -22.53
CA SER A 634 -21.02 -25.00 -22.45
C SER A 634 -21.05 -25.73 -21.10
N ALA A 635 -21.15 -25.01 -19.98
CA ALA A 635 -21.26 -25.59 -18.65
C ALA A 635 -22.58 -26.38 -18.45
N ASN A 636 -23.69 -25.88 -19.00
CA ASN A 636 -24.95 -26.59 -19.02
C ASN A 636 -24.88 -27.90 -19.84
N ALA A 637 -24.21 -27.86 -20.98
CA ALA A 637 -23.99 -29.05 -21.80
C ALA A 637 -23.16 -30.12 -21.07
N GLU A 638 -22.11 -29.68 -20.34
CA GLU A 638 -21.27 -30.55 -19.53
C GLU A 638 -22.02 -31.14 -18.33
N THR A 639 -22.82 -30.32 -17.64
CA THR A 639 -23.69 -30.77 -16.55
C THR A 639 -24.76 -31.81 -17.04
N ASN A 640 -25.31 -31.59 -18.21
CA ASN A 640 -26.25 -32.55 -18.81
C ASN A 640 -25.55 -33.85 -19.23
N ARG A 641 -24.31 -33.79 -19.72
CA ARG A 641 -23.47 -34.96 -20.02
C ARG A 641 -23.17 -35.76 -18.76
N LEU A 642 -22.76 -35.09 -17.67
CA LEU A 642 -22.53 -35.73 -16.37
C LEU A 642 -23.79 -36.41 -15.81
N LYS A 643 -24.97 -35.80 -15.98
CA LYS A 643 -26.26 -36.42 -15.60
C LYS A 643 -26.50 -37.69 -16.39
N ALA A 644 -26.38 -37.62 -17.72
CA ALA A 644 -26.60 -38.78 -18.59
C ALA A 644 -25.61 -39.92 -18.28
N GLU A 645 -24.36 -39.58 -17.97
CA GLU A 645 -23.32 -40.54 -17.55
C GLU A 645 -23.64 -41.16 -16.17
N THR A 646 -24.15 -40.37 -15.23
CA THR A 646 -24.58 -40.84 -13.92
C THR A 646 -25.81 -41.76 -14.01
N GLU A 647 -26.78 -41.46 -14.87
CA GLU A 647 -27.93 -42.31 -15.12
C GLU A 647 -27.53 -43.64 -15.80
N ARG A 648 -26.57 -43.57 -16.73
CA ARG A 648 -26.03 -44.77 -17.37
C ARG A 648 -25.29 -45.67 -16.38
N LEU A 649 -24.47 -45.09 -15.54
CA LEU A 649 -23.74 -45.82 -14.49
C LEU A 649 -24.69 -46.45 -13.49
N LYS A 650 -25.77 -45.73 -13.11
CA LYS A 650 -26.83 -46.27 -12.27
C LYS A 650 -27.54 -47.48 -12.90
N ALA A 651 -27.86 -47.39 -14.21
CA ALA A 651 -28.48 -48.51 -14.93
C ALA A 651 -27.53 -49.72 -15.05
N GLU A 652 -26.23 -49.48 -15.21
CA GLU A 652 -25.23 -50.53 -15.31
C GLU A 652 -25.04 -51.23 -13.95
N VAL A 653 -25.00 -50.47 -12.88
CA VAL A 653 -24.95 -50.95 -11.49
C VAL A 653 -26.21 -51.71 -11.10
N ASP A 654 -27.41 -51.22 -11.46
CA ASP A 654 -28.68 -51.94 -11.24
C ASP A 654 -28.74 -53.28 -11.99
N ALA A 655 -28.14 -53.33 -13.16
CA ALA A 655 -28.03 -54.57 -13.95
C ALA A 655 -27.08 -55.58 -13.33
N GLU A 656 -25.92 -55.09 -12.85
CA GLU A 656 -24.90 -55.93 -12.15
C GLU A 656 -25.45 -56.45 -10.81
N TYR A 657 -26.15 -55.60 -10.06
CA TYR A 657 -26.80 -55.95 -8.82
C TYR A 657 -27.85 -57.06 -9.02
N LYS A 658 -28.69 -56.94 -10.06
CA LYS A 658 -29.65 -58.00 -10.43
C LYS A 658 -28.98 -59.30 -10.81
N ARG A 659 -27.82 -59.25 -11.48
CA ARG A 659 -27.03 -60.45 -11.80
C ARG A 659 -26.53 -61.15 -10.55
N GLN A 660 -25.92 -60.43 -9.64
CA GLN A 660 -25.40 -60.99 -8.40
C GLN A 660 -26.54 -61.52 -7.51
N GLN A 661 -27.68 -60.84 -7.49
CA GLN A 661 -28.87 -61.36 -6.79
C GLN A 661 -29.38 -62.69 -7.38
N LEU A 662 -29.39 -62.84 -8.73
CA LEU A 662 -29.73 -64.08 -9.39
C LEU A 662 -28.74 -65.19 -9.10
N GLU A 663 -27.43 -64.89 -8.96
CA GLU A 663 -26.39 -65.85 -8.57
C GLU A 663 -26.57 -66.34 -7.13
N ILE A 664 -26.89 -65.43 -6.19
CA ILE A 664 -27.21 -65.77 -4.80
C ILE A 664 -28.49 -66.62 -4.74
N ASP A 665 -29.54 -66.27 -5.51
CA ASP A 665 -30.77 -67.03 -5.53
C ASP A 665 -30.60 -68.41 -6.19
N ALA A 666 -29.73 -68.51 -7.21
CA ALA A 666 -29.38 -69.77 -7.84
C ALA A 666 -28.55 -70.66 -6.86
N ALA A 667 -27.60 -70.04 -6.12
CA ALA A 667 -26.88 -70.75 -5.07
C ALA A 667 -27.76 -71.27 -3.92
N LYS A 668 -28.78 -70.48 -3.54
CA LYS A 668 -29.80 -70.92 -2.59
C LYS A 668 -30.68 -72.03 -3.11
N ALA A 669 -31.03 -72.04 -4.41
CA ALA A 669 -31.87 -73.04 -5.04
C ALA A 669 -31.14 -74.40 -5.25
N MET A 670 -29.83 -74.41 -5.37
CA MET A 670 -29.01 -75.61 -5.49
C MET A 670 -28.75 -76.34 -4.17
N GLN A 671 -29.21 -75.79 -3.05
CA GLN A 671 -29.04 -76.35 -1.71
C GLN A 671 -30.09 -77.43 -1.40
N GLN A 672 -29.93 -78.62 -1.95
CA GLN A 672 -30.78 -79.76 -1.64
C GLN A 672 -30.09 -80.85 -0.75
N ASP A 673 -28.82 -80.69 -0.37
CA ASP A 673 -28.18 -81.56 0.62
C ASP A 673 -27.19 -80.79 1.48
N PRO A 674 -27.17 -80.98 2.81
CA PRO A 674 -26.31 -80.20 3.69
C PRO A 674 -24.88 -80.73 3.73
N VAL A 675 -23.99 -80.08 3.05
CA VAL A 675 -22.52 -80.21 3.29
C VAL A 675 -22.08 -78.95 4.11
N ASP A 676 -21.31 -79.18 5.14
CA ASP A 676 -21.19 -78.41 6.38
C ASP A 676 -20.69 -76.92 6.29
N ASP A 677 -20.22 -76.43 5.15
CA ASP A 677 -19.68 -75.08 5.00
C ASP A 677 -20.45 -74.14 4.08
N THR A 678 -21.45 -74.59 3.37
CA THR A 678 -22.19 -73.85 2.33
C THR A 678 -22.99 -72.65 2.88
N PRO A 679 -23.61 -72.72 4.12
CA PRO A 679 -24.33 -71.59 4.70
C PRO A 679 -23.48 -70.38 5.06
N VAL A 680 -22.20 -70.62 5.36
CA VAL A 680 -21.23 -69.57 5.72
C VAL A 680 -20.84 -68.78 4.47
N VAL A 681 -20.60 -69.46 3.37
CA VAL A 681 -20.23 -68.84 2.09
C VAL A 681 -21.39 -68.00 1.54
N ILE A 682 -22.62 -68.47 1.59
CA ILE A 682 -23.81 -67.71 1.13
C ILE A 682 -23.99 -66.44 2.01
N LYS A 683 -23.81 -66.56 3.31
CA LYS A 683 -23.95 -65.43 4.24
C LYS A 683 -22.81 -64.42 4.08
N GLN A 684 -21.64 -64.87 3.65
CA GLN A 684 -20.50 -63.99 3.34
C GLN A 684 -20.69 -63.28 2.00
N MET A 685 -21.32 -63.94 1.01
CA MET A 685 -21.72 -63.33 -0.27
C MET A 685 -22.83 -62.28 -0.09
N GLU A 686 -23.82 -62.59 0.77
CA GLU A 686 -24.88 -61.58 1.10
C GLU A 686 -24.29 -60.38 1.79
N LEU A 687 -23.36 -60.54 2.73
CA LEU A 687 -22.71 -59.44 3.48
C LEU A 687 -21.85 -58.58 2.57
N SER A 688 -21.07 -59.21 1.66
CA SER A 688 -20.25 -58.47 0.65
C SER A 688 -21.11 -57.72 -0.34
N HIS A 689 -22.23 -58.28 -0.74
CA HIS A 689 -23.23 -57.67 -1.60
C HIS A 689 -23.92 -56.45 -0.97
N ASP A 690 -24.29 -56.51 0.29
CA ASP A 690 -24.86 -55.39 1.03
C ASP A 690 -23.85 -54.28 1.29
N GLN A 691 -22.58 -54.61 1.54
CA GLN A 691 -21.51 -53.63 1.64
C GLN A 691 -21.25 -52.90 0.31
N ALA A 692 -21.16 -53.64 -0.77
CA ALA A 692 -20.97 -53.05 -2.11
C ALA A 692 -22.14 -52.11 -2.49
N LYS A 693 -23.35 -52.43 -2.08
CA LYS A 693 -24.53 -51.59 -2.31
C LYS A 693 -24.41 -50.25 -1.55
N VAL A 694 -24.03 -50.27 -0.28
CA VAL A 694 -23.85 -49.05 0.54
C VAL A 694 -22.79 -48.15 -0.05
N GLU A 695 -21.66 -48.71 -0.50
CA GLU A 695 -20.58 -47.92 -1.14
C GLU A 695 -21.01 -47.27 -2.44
N ILE A 696 -21.76 -48.00 -3.27
CA ILE A 696 -22.27 -47.49 -4.55
C ILE A 696 -23.36 -46.42 -4.34
N ASP A 697 -24.27 -46.60 -3.41
CA ASP A 697 -25.31 -45.64 -3.08
C ASP A 697 -24.66 -44.33 -2.55
N SER A 698 -23.61 -44.43 -1.71
CA SER A 698 -22.85 -43.29 -1.23
C SER A 698 -22.17 -42.54 -2.38
N ALA A 699 -21.49 -43.23 -3.30
CA ALA A 699 -20.83 -42.61 -4.44
C ALA A 699 -21.81 -41.96 -5.44
N LEU A 700 -23.01 -42.50 -5.56
CA LEU A 700 -24.08 -41.90 -6.37
C LEU A 700 -24.67 -40.65 -5.70
N GLU A 701 -24.77 -40.61 -4.37
CA GLU A 701 -25.21 -39.42 -3.65
C GLU A 701 -24.17 -38.29 -3.74
N GLU A 702 -22.90 -38.57 -3.60
CA GLU A 702 -21.83 -37.57 -3.79
C GLU A 702 -21.86 -36.98 -5.20
N ARG A 703 -22.03 -37.79 -6.23
CA ARG A 703 -22.13 -37.30 -7.60
C ARG A 703 -23.39 -36.44 -7.84
N LYS A 704 -24.51 -36.77 -7.22
CA LYS A 704 -25.72 -35.95 -7.30
C LYS A 704 -25.52 -34.60 -6.63
N LEU A 705 -24.83 -34.56 -5.49
CA LEU A 705 -24.48 -33.33 -4.76
C LEU A 705 -23.61 -32.44 -5.64
N SER A 706 -22.57 -32.99 -6.24
CA SER A 706 -21.69 -32.28 -7.17
C SER A 706 -22.44 -31.68 -8.39
N ILE A 707 -23.42 -32.40 -8.94
CA ILE A 707 -24.26 -31.88 -10.03
C ILE A 707 -25.18 -30.75 -9.53
N GLU A 708 -25.69 -30.82 -8.29
CA GLU A 708 -26.50 -29.76 -7.71
C GLU A 708 -25.67 -28.50 -7.42
N GLU A 709 -24.46 -28.65 -6.91
CA GLU A 709 -23.52 -27.54 -6.71
C GLU A 709 -23.16 -26.85 -8.03
N ALA A 710 -22.88 -27.61 -9.08
CA ALA A 710 -22.62 -27.08 -10.41
C ALA A 710 -23.83 -26.30 -10.98
N LYS A 711 -25.06 -26.73 -10.71
CA LYS A 711 -26.25 -25.97 -11.09
C LYS A 711 -26.38 -24.64 -10.35
N VAL A 712 -26.14 -24.66 -9.03
CA VAL A 712 -26.21 -23.43 -8.23
C VAL A 712 -25.17 -22.41 -8.71
N ALA A 713 -23.97 -22.86 -9.05
CA ALA A 713 -22.93 -22.00 -9.61
C ALA A 713 -23.34 -21.39 -10.96
N ILE A 714 -23.97 -22.18 -11.85
CA ILE A 714 -24.48 -21.70 -13.15
C ILE A 714 -25.63 -20.69 -12.96
N ASP A 715 -26.54 -20.93 -12.02
CA ASP A 715 -27.64 -20.01 -11.74
C ASP A 715 -27.13 -18.69 -11.14
N GLN A 716 -26.06 -18.75 -10.35
CA GLN A 716 -25.40 -17.56 -9.79
C GLN A 716 -24.75 -16.73 -10.90
N GLN A 717 -24.03 -17.37 -11.82
CA GLN A 717 -23.44 -16.69 -12.99
C GLN A 717 -24.52 -16.08 -13.90
N ARG A 718 -25.69 -16.70 -14.03
CA ARG A 718 -26.81 -16.10 -14.76
C ARG A 718 -27.32 -14.81 -14.14
N LEU A 719 -27.45 -14.78 -12.82
CA LEU A 719 -27.87 -13.59 -12.09
C LEU A 719 -26.86 -12.45 -12.22
N ASP A 720 -25.57 -12.77 -12.18
CA ASP A 720 -24.50 -11.79 -12.36
C ASP A 720 -24.52 -11.18 -13.77
N ILE A 721 -24.76 -11.99 -14.80
CA ILE A 721 -24.91 -11.49 -16.19
C ILE A 721 -26.16 -10.62 -16.34
N GLU A 722 -27.29 -10.98 -15.74
CA GLU A 722 -28.49 -10.14 -15.78
C GLU A 722 -28.27 -8.80 -15.09
N ARG A 723 -27.55 -8.79 -13.99
CA ARG A 723 -27.16 -7.57 -13.27
C ARG A 723 -26.23 -6.69 -14.11
N PHE A 724 -25.18 -7.29 -14.67
CA PHE A 724 -24.23 -6.58 -15.55
C PHE A 724 -24.93 -6.00 -16.79
N LYS A 725 -25.87 -6.73 -17.36
CA LYS A 725 -26.68 -6.24 -18.49
C LYS A 725 -27.55 -5.06 -18.09
N ALA A 726 -28.17 -5.09 -16.91
CA ALA A 726 -28.98 -3.98 -16.41
C ALA A 726 -28.13 -2.73 -16.13
N GLU A 727 -26.90 -2.90 -15.62
CA GLU A 727 -25.95 -1.81 -15.42
C GLU A 727 -25.45 -1.22 -16.74
N ALA A 728 -25.18 -2.05 -17.75
CA ALA A 728 -24.79 -1.62 -19.09
C ALA A 728 -25.93 -0.87 -19.79
N ASP A 729 -27.17 -1.37 -19.73
CA ASP A 729 -28.35 -0.71 -20.30
C ASP A 729 -28.63 0.65 -19.59
N ALA A 730 -28.41 0.74 -18.27
CA ALA A 730 -28.53 1.99 -17.52
C ALA A 730 -27.47 3.01 -17.94
N SER A 731 -26.22 2.58 -18.18
CA SER A 731 -25.14 3.46 -18.65
C SER A 731 -25.38 4.01 -20.04
N VAL A 732 -25.96 3.20 -20.93
CA VAL A 732 -26.38 3.62 -22.28
C VAL A 732 -27.51 4.65 -22.21
N MET A 733 -28.51 4.44 -21.35
CA MET A 733 -29.61 5.41 -21.15
C MET A 733 -29.12 6.75 -20.62
N VAL A 734 -28.14 6.75 -19.70
CA VAL A 734 -27.52 7.99 -19.18
C VAL A 734 -26.74 8.69 -20.29
N SER A 735 -26.02 7.93 -21.11
CA SER A 735 -25.26 8.45 -22.25
C SER A 735 -26.19 9.06 -23.31
N GLU A 736 -27.33 8.41 -23.62
CA GLU A 736 -28.33 8.95 -24.55
C GLU A 736 -29.06 10.19 -24.01
N ALA A 737 -29.32 10.24 -22.70
CA ALA A 737 -29.96 11.40 -22.04
C ALA A 737 -29.02 12.62 -21.93
N MET A 738 -27.71 12.43 -21.97
CA MET A 738 -26.72 13.51 -21.94
C MET A 738 -26.24 13.95 -23.35
N ALA A 739 -26.69 13.29 -24.41
CA ALA A 739 -26.29 13.64 -25.77
C ALA A 739 -26.97 14.96 -26.18
N PRO A 740 -26.19 15.98 -26.65
CA PRO A 740 -26.77 17.18 -27.20
C PRO A 740 -27.51 16.87 -28.52
N GLU A 741 -28.68 17.50 -28.73
CA GLU A 741 -29.40 17.42 -30.02
C GLU A 741 -28.47 17.97 -31.12
N ILE A 742 -27.95 17.08 -31.94
CA ILE A 742 -27.11 17.45 -33.09
C ILE A 742 -28.03 17.63 -34.31
N ASP A 743 -28.04 18.87 -34.85
CA ASP A 743 -28.76 19.20 -36.08
C ASP A 743 -28.14 18.44 -37.26
N ILE A 744 -28.91 17.55 -37.86
CA ILE A 744 -28.48 16.59 -38.90
C ILE A 744 -28.01 17.29 -40.21
N SER A 745 -28.20 18.61 -40.32
CA SER A 745 -27.78 19.40 -41.49
C SER A 745 -26.25 19.42 -41.78
N ILE A 746 -25.42 18.99 -40.80
CA ILE A 746 -23.97 18.98 -40.94
C ILE A 746 -23.42 17.66 -41.53
N VAL A 747 -24.17 16.59 -41.48
CA VAL A 747 -23.74 15.27 -41.98
C VAL A 747 -23.73 15.18 -43.50
N ASP A 748 -24.54 16.00 -44.21
CA ASP A 748 -24.60 16.02 -45.65
C ASP A 748 -23.39 16.73 -46.30
N LEU A 749 -22.68 17.55 -45.56
CA LEU A 749 -21.43 18.24 -46.07
C LEU A 749 -20.22 17.31 -46.08
N ALA A 750 -20.25 16.21 -45.31
CA ALA A 750 -19.16 15.23 -45.27
C ALA A 750 -19.23 14.18 -46.40
N ASN A 751 -20.37 14.08 -47.07
CA ASN A 751 -20.61 13.06 -48.13
C ASN A 751 -20.38 13.53 -49.56
N GLY A 752 -19.83 14.72 -49.76
CA GLY A 752 -19.26 15.14 -51.05
C GLY A 752 -20.21 15.02 -52.24
N LYS A 753 -21.51 15.38 -52.10
CA LYS A 753 -22.42 15.57 -53.21
C LYS A 753 -22.79 17.05 -53.30
N ASP A 754 -22.50 17.60 -54.50
CA ASP A 754 -22.84 18.92 -55.00
C ASP A 754 -21.81 20.03 -54.77
N LEU A 755 -20.81 20.02 -55.66
CA LEU A 755 -20.15 21.21 -56.20
C LEU A 755 -20.13 21.04 -57.73
N GLU A 756 -21.16 21.57 -58.38
CA GLU A 756 -21.05 22.22 -59.71
C GLU A 756 -20.99 23.73 -59.54
#